data_c655ec5ec7787572b8342ed0dc869cc1
#
_entry.id   c655ec5ec7787572b8342ed0dc869cc1
#
_cell.length_a   1.000
_cell.length_b   1.000
_cell.length_c   1.000
_cell.angle_alpha   90.00
_cell.angle_beta   90.00
_cell.angle_gamma   90.00
#
_symmetry.space_group_name_H-M   'P 1'
#
loop_
_entity.id
_entity.type
_entity.pdbx_description
1 polymer ?
#
loop_
_entity_poly.entity_id
_entity_poly.type
_entity_poly.pdbx_seq_one_letter_code
_entity_poly.pdbx_strand_id
1 'polypeptide(L)'
;MKERMKRLLIFLLLALALVLAGCNRDGAEGTTPSEESTAPTEAVDYHALYAQAVADISQRQELALDIEYSETRTSDGVPFRKTGSGTAVYTGIGTDRMEALITEDLTFCKYEAKYIQSYLSGKAYTQASGTSFVSEMSPEDFLSYQLPAALIDSNLYSTVTWEEDSDGRIVYQFTGAADFEPWAAISSHAQMAECSGYAILDAAGLLLESGYQVSYTLNDVRCQLDVKVTVSLAQTPIQQPQYPANCAQLQAYLTPRLILQTVGAVYSTDNLTGTQTETVYCEAATLARTQQVQIDATGTGNGFMAQVGYTVNLTNYAGTPTTNTKVETFRNGSYSYCINGGDPVPDPNITAQQMRQDCEDALLSALLTPEYIAGATATDTGEFYVIQFTCKDELSNSIFVDVLKLLSLDLDNFAQSFTTETGTAYLAISKLTGMPVSLGRSFTRIHVIDGVSYRTTYQVDSTITLPSSTAYDTILGNTAQETEPEAKATPLFYKVTDKKGRTLWLLGTIHVGDNRTGYLPQEIYDAFYAADTLAVEFDTIAFQQQAASDPVLKSQLAAAYYYADGSYTAQHLDAGLYEKAYALILASGSNTVDSPRMKPAIWESLLQNFYLSQDCALTSPQGMDYRLLLLARQHSKTIDNIESGLAQMQMLTGFSDSLQEMLLSQTVSTTLSEYCDSVCQLYEAWCQGDEAAILEAIAEDTGTMTPEELNLYDEYHKSVVTDRNAVMLKAAKNYIKSGKTTFFAVGLTHLLGEDGLVAQLKSAGYTVEQVTYDSLSAAQPAA
;
A
#
# COMPACT_ATOMS: atom_id res chain seq x y z
N MET A 1 -19.77 13.20 8.57
CA MET A 1 -19.12 12.12 9.31
C MET A 1 -17.64 12.03 9.00
N LYS A 2 -17.21 11.97 7.72
CA LYS A 2 -15.77 11.84 7.33
C LYS A 2 -14.81 12.89 7.92
N GLU A 3 -15.21 14.14 8.08
CA GLU A 3 -14.32 15.18 8.65
C GLU A 3 -14.31 15.25 10.19
N ARG A 4 -15.27 14.62 10.85
CA ARG A 4 -15.55 14.83 12.27
C ARG A 4 -14.70 13.98 13.21
N MET A 5 -14.13 12.88 12.73
CA MET A 5 -13.42 11.90 13.56
C MET A 5 -12.01 11.54 13.06
N LYS A 6 -11.44 12.33 12.13
CA LYS A 6 -10.10 12.11 11.58
C LYS A 6 -8.97 12.15 12.64
N ARG A 7 -9.23 12.79 13.77
CA ARG A 7 -8.21 13.08 14.79
C ARG A 7 -8.02 11.96 15.83
N LEU A 8 -9.02 11.09 16.00
CA LEU A 8 -8.88 9.88 16.83
C LEU A 8 -7.77 8.93 16.32
N LEU A 9 -7.59 8.89 15.01
CA LEU A 9 -6.51 8.15 14.33
C LEU A 9 -5.10 8.54 14.78
N ILE A 10 -4.88 9.81 15.13
CA ILE A 10 -3.56 10.32 15.51
C ILE A 10 -3.11 9.76 16.86
N PHE A 11 -4.05 9.45 17.75
CA PHE A 11 -3.73 8.88 19.06
C PHE A 11 -3.25 7.41 19.01
N LEU A 12 -3.73 6.62 18.05
CA LEU A 12 -3.31 5.23 17.90
C LEU A 12 -1.92 5.08 17.27
N LEU A 13 -1.50 6.02 16.42
CA LEU A 13 -0.12 6.13 15.93
C LEU A 13 0.92 6.08 17.05
N LEU A 14 0.53 6.48 18.25
CA LEU A 14 1.37 6.51 19.42
C LEU A 14 1.68 5.14 20.03
N ALA A 15 1.10 4.05 19.52
CA ALA A 15 1.25 2.74 20.12
C ALA A 15 1.98 1.68 19.26
N LEU A 16 2.07 1.80 17.93
CA LEU A 16 2.48 0.65 17.09
C LEU A 16 3.29 0.94 15.82
N ALA A 17 3.83 2.13 15.60
CA ALA A 17 4.47 2.48 14.33
C ALA A 17 5.82 1.76 14.07
N LEU A 18 5.95 1.16 12.89
CA LEU A 18 7.21 0.84 12.22
C LEU A 18 7.02 0.72 10.70
N VAL A 19 7.56 1.69 9.98
CA VAL A 19 8.35 1.76 8.74
C VAL A 19 7.71 2.16 7.41
N LEU A 20 8.14 3.27 6.86
CA LEU A 20 8.68 3.89 5.63
C LEU A 20 7.72 4.69 4.71
N ALA A 21 8.11 5.65 4.17
CA ALA A 21 8.28 7.06 3.77
C ALA A 21 8.18 7.26 2.23
N GLY A 22 7.86 8.36 1.63
CA GLY A 22 7.68 9.76 1.79
C GLY A 22 7.28 10.59 0.55
N CYS A 23 6.97 11.83 0.73
CA CYS A 23 6.21 12.91 0.07
C CYS A 23 6.82 13.61 -1.17
N ASN A 24 6.19 14.55 -1.85
CA ASN A 24 5.67 15.86 -1.49
C ASN A 24 4.89 16.61 -2.59
N ARG A 25 4.22 17.63 -2.26
CA ARG A 25 3.28 18.68 -2.59
C ARG A 25 3.78 19.82 -3.48
N ASP A 26 2.98 20.60 -4.14
CA ASP A 26 2.14 21.74 -3.80
C ASP A 26 1.38 22.33 -5.00
N GLY A 27 0.30 23.00 -4.73
CA GLY A 27 -0.72 23.52 -5.56
C GLY A 27 -0.73 25.03 -5.76
N ALA A 28 -1.65 25.54 -6.54
CA ALA A 28 -2.20 26.92 -6.50
C ALA A 28 -3.43 27.13 -7.39
N GLU A 29 -4.27 28.04 -6.93
CA GLU A 29 -5.57 28.45 -7.42
C GLU A 29 -5.55 29.34 -8.68
N GLY A 30 -6.57 29.30 -9.46
CA GLY A 30 -7.41 30.28 -9.72
C GLY A 30 -7.85 31.07 -10.86
N THR A 31 -8.99 31.35 -11.16
CA THR A 31 -9.76 32.44 -11.76
C THR A 31 -10.11 32.39 -13.25
N THR A 32 -11.43 32.42 -13.46
CA THR A 32 -12.15 32.71 -14.71
C THR A 32 -12.06 34.19 -15.15
N PRO A 33 -12.24 34.47 -16.44
CA PRO A 33 -13.33 35.36 -16.80
C PRO A 33 -14.07 35.09 -18.14
N SER A 34 -15.20 35.64 -18.21
CA SER A 34 -16.37 35.85 -18.99
C SER A 34 -16.26 36.13 -20.50
N GLU A 35 -17.40 35.84 -21.14
CA GLU A 35 -17.87 35.97 -22.50
C GLU A 35 -17.84 37.37 -23.13
N GLU A 36 -17.80 37.40 -24.46
CA GLU A 36 -18.63 38.31 -25.24
C GLU A 36 -18.99 37.77 -26.65
N SER A 37 -20.21 38.06 -27.06
CA SER A 37 -20.95 37.54 -28.20
C SER A 37 -20.95 38.46 -29.41
N THR A 38 -20.92 37.93 -30.64
CA THR A 38 -21.60 38.53 -31.80
C THR A 38 -22.01 37.47 -32.83
N ALA A 39 -23.25 37.52 -33.30
CA ALA A 39 -23.84 36.75 -34.42
C ALA A 39 -24.27 37.72 -35.55
N PRO A 40 -24.82 37.27 -36.71
CA PRO A 40 -24.96 35.98 -37.33
C PRO A 40 -24.73 35.94 -38.87
N THR A 41 -24.43 34.78 -39.37
CA THR A 41 -24.86 34.24 -40.69
C THR A 41 -25.19 32.78 -40.38
N GLU A 42 -26.05 32.10 -41.14
CA GLU A 42 -26.30 30.66 -40.93
C GLU A 42 -25.01 29.89 -41.17
N ALA A 43 -24.14 29.98 -40.21
CA ALA A 43 -22.91 29.22 -40.13
C ALA A 43 -23.30 27.82 -39.64
N VAL A 44 -22.85 26.79 -40.34
CA VAL A 44 -22.90 25.40 -39.89
C VAL A 44 -22.41 25.41 -38.46
N ASP A 45 -23.24 24.94 -37.53
CA ASP A 45 -22.82 24.74 -36.13
C ASP A 45 -21.92 23.48 -36.04
N TYR A 46 -20.62 23.69 -36.15
CA TYR A 46 -19.66 22.60 -36.17
C TYR A 46 -19.58 21.84 -34.83
N HIS A 47 -19.95 22.50 -33.72
CA HIS A 47 -20.09 21.79 -32.43
C HIS A 47 -21.27 20.82 -32.46
N ALA A 48 -22.42 21.29 -32.98
CA ALA A 48 -23.58 20.42 -33.16
C ALA A 48 -23.30 19.27 -34.15
N LEU A 49 -22.58 19.55 -35.24
CA LEU A 49 -22.19 18.53 -36.22
C LEU A 49 -21.28 17.45 -35.61
N TYR A 50 -20.28 17.88 -34.84
CA TYR A 50 -19.41 16.90 -34.15
C TYR A 50 -20.16 16.10 -33.08
N ALA A 51 -20.96 16.76 -32.25
CA ALA A 51 -21.81 16.09 -31.25
C ALA A 51 -22.76 15.09 -31.90
N GLN A 52 -23.33 15.44 -33.07
CA GLN A 52 -24.17 14.53 -33.87
C GLN A 52 -23.36 13.33 -34.38
N ALA A 53 -22.14 13.54 -34.88
CA ALA A 53 -21.30 12.45 -35.39
C ALA A 53 -20.92 11.46 -34.29
N VAL A 54 -20.66 11.94 -33.07
CA VAL A 54 -20.40 11.09 -31.89
C VAL A 54 -21.68 10.35 -31.46
N ALA A 55 -22.82 11.04 -31.44
CA ALA A 55 -24.11 10.43 -31.13
C ALA A 55 -24.52 9.35 -32.16
N ASP A 56 -24.23 9.59 -33.45
CA ASP A 56 -24.50 8.62 -34.52
C ASP A 56 -23.69 7.32 -34.37
N ILE A 57 -22.44 7.41 -33.87
CA ILE A 57 -21.63 6.22 -33.54
C ILE A 57 -22.30 5.42 -32.42
N SER A 58 -22.74 6.08 -31.35
CA SER A 58 -23.42 5.43 -30.22
C SER A 58 -24.76 4.78 -30.62
N GLN A 59 -25.40 5.21 -31.75
CA GLN A 59 -26.63 4.69 -32.24
C GLN A 59 -26.47 3.67 -33.38
N ARG A 60 -25.26 3.45 -33.88
CA ARG A 60 -25.01 2.45 -34.94
C ARG A 60 -25.20 1.04 -34.41
N GLN A 61 -25.82 0.19 -35.25
CA GLN A 61 -25.93 -1.23 -34.94
C GLN A 61 -24.68 -2.02 -35.34
N GLU A 62 -23.85 -1.44 -36.20
CA GLU A 62 -22.61 -2.08 -36.68
C GLU A 62 -21.45 -1.06 -36.62
N LEU A 63 -20.33 -1.45 -36.09
CA LEU A 63 -19.16 -0.59 -35.90
C LEU A 63 -17.89 -1.44 -35.96
N ALA A 64 -16.87 -0.96 -36.64
CA ALA A 64 -15.51 -1.46 -36.57
C ALA A 64 -14.54 -0.31 -36.24
N LEU A 65 -13.63 -0.57 -35.34
CA LEU A 65 -12.61 0.36 -34.88
C LEU A 65 -11.25 -0.31 -35.02
N ASP A 66 -10.27 0.44 -35.54
CA ASP A 66 -8.85 0.15 -35.38
C ASP A 66 -8.32 1.10 -34.31
N ILE A 67 -7.72 0.56 -33.26
CA ILE A 67 -7.30 1.29 -32.07
C ILE A 67 -5.77 1.16 -31.91
N GLU A 68 -5.11 2.29 -31.75
CA GLU A 68 -3.70 2.37 -31.38
C GLU A 68 -3.55 3.28 -30.16
N TYR A 69 -2.79 2.85 -29.16
CA TYR A 69 -2.50 3.71 -28.00
C TYR A 69 -1.10 3.47 -27.44
N SER A 70 -0.57 4.51 -26.81
CA SER A 70 0.71 4.48 -26.10
C SER A 70 0.56 5.24 -24.80
N GLU A 71 0.87 4.59 -23.69
CA GLU A 71 0.95 5.21 -22.37
C GLU A 71 2.38 5.12 -21.87
N THR A 72 2.94 6.25 -21.44
CA THR A 72 4.25 6.33 -20.79
C THR A 72 4.11 6.95 -19.43
N ARG A 73 4.80 6.39 -18.43
CA ARG A 73 4.92 6.93 -17.08
C ARG A 73 6.38 7.02 -16.72
N THR A 74 6.79 8.10 -16.07
CA THR A 74 8.17 8.29 -15.62
C THR A 74 8.14 8.59 -14.13
N SER A 75 8.64 7.65 -13.33
CA SER A 75 8.85 7.83 -11.89
C SER A 75 10.32 7.64 -11.61
N ASP A 76 10.94 8.57 -10.87
CA ASP A 76 12.36 8.54 -10.48
C ASP A 76 13.34 8.20 -11.63
N GLY A 77 13.02 8.64 -12.85
CA GLY A 77 13.83 8.36 -14.04
C GLY A 77 13.59 6.99 -14.67
N VAL A 78 12.65 6.19 -14.16
CA VAL A 78 12.29 4.88 -14.72
C VAL A 78 11.05 5.01 -15.60
N PRO A 79 11.15 4.79 -16.91
CA PRO A 79 9.99 4.82 -17.78
C PRO A 79 9.22 3.50 -17.74
N PHE A 80 7.96 3.55 -17.37
CA PHE A 80 7.00 2.51 -17.71
C PHE A 80 6.36 2.85 -19.05
N ARG A 81 6.33 1.90 -19.98
CA ARG A 81 5.70 2.07 -21.28
C ARG A 81 4.75 0.92 -21.56
N LYS A 82 3.53 1.29 -21.93
CA LYS A 82 2.49 0.37 -22.41
C LYS A 82 2.06 0.84 -23.80
N THR A 83 2.01 -0.06 -24.75
CA THR A 83 1.41 0.19 -26.08
C THR A 83 0.40 -0.90 -26.39
N GLY A 84 -0.62 -0.56 -27.14
CA GLY A 84 -1.58 -1.50 -27.65
C GLY A 84 -2.02 -1.11 -29.06
N SER A 85 -2.20 -2.12 -29.92
CA SER A 85 -2.85 -1.96 -31.20
C SER A 85 -3.84 -3.10 -31.37
N GLY A 86 -4.98 -2.81 -32.01
CA GLY A 86 -5.99 -3.82 -32.16
C GLY A 86 -7.19 -3.40 -32.96
N THR A 87 -8.12 -4.35 -33.10
CA THR A 87 -9.38 -4.14 -33.80
C THR A 87 -10.54 -4.45 -32.86
N ALA A 88 -11.59 -3.65 -32.93
CA ALA A 88 -12.84 -3.88 -32.22
C ALA A 88 -14.00 -3.88 -33.22
N VAL A 89 -14.74 -4.97 -33.30
CA VAL A 89 -15.87 -5.10 -34.19
C VAL A 89 -17.12 -5.39 -33.37
N TYR A 90 -18.17 -4.62 -33.63
CA TYR A 90 -19.46 -4.70 -32.94
C TYR A 90 -20.58 -4.86 -33.94
N THR A 91 -21.57 -5.72 -33.62
CA THR A 91 -22.83 -5.85 -34.37
C THR A 91 -24.00 -5.89 -33.40
N GLY A 92 -25.16 -5.40 -33.83
CA GLY A 92 -26.39 -5.39 -33.03
C GLY A 92 -26.31 -4.49 -31.77
N ILE A 93 -25.49 -3.43 -31.78
CA ILE A 93 -25.36 -2.47 -30.66
C ILE A 93 -26.75 -1.94 -30.28
N GLY A 94 -27.04 -1.90 -28.97
CA GLY A 94 -28.34 -1.43 -28.44
C GLY A 94 -29.47 -2.44 -28.55
N THR A 95 -29.18 -3.69 -28.90
CA THR A 95 -30.15 -4.78 -28.98
C THR A 95 -29.72 -6.00 -28.16
N ASP A 96 -30.69 -6.88 -27.84
CA ASP A 96 -30.42 -8.17 -27.16
C ASP A 96 -29.55 -9.14 -27.99
N ARG A 97 -29.27 -8.79 -29.26
CA ARG A 97 -28.48 -9.58 -30.19
C ARG A 97 -27.08 -9.00 -30.42
N MET A 98 -26.64 -8.17 -29.52
CA MET A 98 -25.29 -7.59 -29.62
C MET A 98 -24.23 -8.69 -29.61
N GLU A 99 -23.28 -8.57 -30.53
CA GLU A 99 -22.04 -9.35 -30.56
C GLU A 99 -20.86 -8.39 -30.71
N ALA A 100 -19.76 -8.73 -30.06
CA ALA A 100 -18.51 -8.00 -30.21
C ALA A 100 -17.32 -8.96 -30.26
N LEU A 101 -16.28 -8.54 -30.98
CA LEU A 101 -14.95 -9.17 -30.95
C LEU A 101 -13.89 -8.09 -30.94
N ILE A 102 -13.04 -8.09 -29.92
CA ILE A 102 -11.93 -7.18 -29.76
C ILE A 102 -10.66 -8.02 -29.68
N THR A 103 -9.67 -7.68 -30.50
CA THR A 103 -8.35 -8.30 -30.47
C THR A 103 -7.32 -7.21 -30.25
N GLU A 104 -6.45 -7.40 -29.27
CA GLU A 104 -5.36 -6.45 -28.96
C GLU A 104 -4.04 -7.19 -28.89
N ASP A 105 -3.03 -6.62 -29.51
CA ASP A 105 -1.62 -6.94 -29.30
C ASP A 105 -1.07 -5.89 -28.32
N LEU A 106 -0.71 -6.34 -27.11
CA LEU A 106 -0.29 -5.52 -25.99
C LEU A 106 1.20 -5.66 -25.77
N THR A 107 1.90 -4.56 -25.58
CA THR A 107 3.31 -4.55 -25.16
C THR A 107 3.42 -3.74 -23.87
N PHE A 108 3.89 -4.38 -22.80
CA PHE A 108 4.23 -3.75 -21.53
C PHE A 108 5.75 -3.69 -21.42
N CYS A 109 6.38 -2.59 -21.81
CA CYS A 109 7.81 -2.41 -21.99
C CYS A 109 8.48 -3.50 -22.83
N LYS A 110 8.84 -4.65 -22.28
CA LYS A 110 9.50 -5.78 -22.96
C LYS A 110 8.61 -7.03 -23.09
N TYR A 111 7.46 -7.02 -22.42
CA TYR A 111 6.55 -8.16 -22.40
C TYR A 111 5.41 -7.97 -23.40
N GLU A 112 5.28 -8.92 -24.31
CA GLU A 112 4.25 -8.93 -25.36
C GLU A 112 3.16 -9.94 -25.02
N ALA A 113 1.90 -9.57 -25.18
CA ALA A 113 0.75 -10.42 -24.93
C ALA A 113 -0.36 -10.18 -25.93
N LYS A 114 -1.05 -11.23 -26.32
CA LYS A 114 -2.28 -11.15 -27.09
C LYS A 114 -3.48 -11.28 -26.17
N TYR A 115 -4.41 -10.35 -26.29
CA TYR A 115 -5.62 -10.28 -25.49
C TYR A 115 -6.85 -10.27 -26.40
N ILE A 116 -7.79 -11.16 -26.19
CA ILE A 116 -9.02 -11.26 -26.98
C ILE A 116 -10.22 -11.12 -26.06
N GLN A 117 -11.15 -10.28 -26.43
CA GLN A 117 -12.42 -10.08 -25.75
C GLN A 117 -13.56 -10.33 -26.73
N SER A 118 -14.59 -11.02 -26.30
CA SER A 118 -15.80 -11.24 -27.09
C SER A 118 -17.03 -11.01 -26.24
N TYR A 119 -18.08 -10.52 -26.86
CA TYR A 119 -19.42 -10.53 -26.28
C TYR A 119 -20.34 -11.38 -27.14
N LEU A 120 -20.98 -12.34 -26.52
CA LEU A 120 -21.84 -13.29 -27.23
C LEU A 120 -22.94 -13.82 -26.30
N SER A 121 -24.19 -13.69 -26.71
CA SER A 121 -25.35 -14.26 -26.01
C SER A 121 -25.46 -13.86 -24.54
N GLY A 122 -25.21 -12.58 -24.20
CA GLY A 122 -25.30 -12.05 -22.85
C GLY A 122 -24.09 -12.36 -21.96
N LYS A 123 -23.00 -12.79 -22.57
CA LYS A 123 -21.77 -13.14 -21.84
C LYS A 123 -20.54 -12.46 -22.44
N ALA A 124 -19.70 -11.96 -21.61
CA ALA A 124 -18.37 -11.46 -21.97
C ALA A 124 -17.34 -12.59 -21.80
N TYR A 125 -16.60 -12.89 -22.85
CA TYR A 125 -15.48 -13.82 -22.83
C TYR A 125 -14.16 -13.06 -22.94
N THR A 126 -13.16 -13.49 -22.19
CA THR A 126 -11.80 -13.01 -22.32
C THR A 126 -10.85 -14.17 -22.54
N GLN A 127 -9.86 -13.99 -23.40
CA GLN A 127 -8.80 -14.95 -23.60
C GLN A 127 -7.44 -14.26 -23.40
N ALA A 128 -6.64 -14.82 -22.51
CA ALA A 128 -5.31 -14.34 -22.20
C ALA A 128 -4.37 -15.55 -22.04
N SER A 129 -3.20 -15.49 -22.64
CA SER A 129 -2.21 -16.59 -22.58
C SER A 129 -2.78 -17.98 -22.89
N GLY A 130 -3.74 -18.07 -23.84
CA GLY A 130 -4.38 -19.32 -24.23
C GLY A 130 -5.52 -19.80 -23.32
N THR A 131 -5.75 -19.17 -22.20
CA THR A 131 -6.83 -19.50 -21.27
C THR A 131 -8.03 -18.60 -21.49
N SER A 132 -9.24 -19.21 -21.49
CA SER A 132 -10.52 -18.52 -21.71
C SER A 132 -11.31 -18.41 -20.42
N PHE A 133 -11.91 -17.25 -20.20
CA PHE A 133 -12.75 -16.90 -19.05
C PHE A 133 -14.09 -16.39 -19.53
N VAL A 134 -15.10 -16.45 -18.67
CA VAL A 134 -16.43 -15.91 -18.94
C VAL A 134 -16.94 -15.09 -17.77
N SER A 135 -17.63 -13.99 -18.07
CA SER A 135 -18.32 -13.15 -17.09
C SER A 135 -19.77 -12.93 -17.56
N GLU A 136 -20.73 -13.02 -16.67
CA GLU A 136 -22.10 -12.56 -16.94
C GLU A 136 -22.08 -11.03 -16.93
N MET A 137 -22.56 -10.41 -18.00
CA MET A 137 -22.48 -8.96 -18.19
C MET A 137 -23.55 -8.48 -19.14
N SER A 138 -24.15 -7.33 -18.89
CA SER A 138 -25.07 -6.71 -19.84
C SER A 138 -24.35 -6.16 -21.08
N PRO A 139 -25.00 -5.97 -22.22
CA PRO A 139 -24.41 -5.30 -23.38
C PRO A 139 -23.92 -3.89 -23.05
N GLU A 140 -24.67 -3.17 -22.22
CA GLU A 140 -24.37 -1.79 -21.80
C GLU A 140 -23.11 -1.75 -20.93
N ASP A 141 -23.01 -2.65 -19.94
CA ASP A 141 -21.80 -2.76 -19.13
C ASP A 141 -20.58 -3.11 -19.97
N PHE A 142 -20.70 -4.08 -20.89
CA PHE A 142 -19.60 -4.44 -21.78
C PHE A 142 -19.13 -3.24 -22.63
N LEU A 143 -20.06 -2.50 -23.21
CA LEU A 143 -19.76 -1.31 -24.01
C LEU A 143 -19.12 -0.20 -23.15
N SER A 144 -19.53 -0.03 -21.89
CA SER A 144 -18.98 0.96 -20.98
C SER A 144 -17.48 0.77 -20.72
N TYR A 145 -16.99 -0.46 -20.79
CA TYR A 145 -15.56 -0.77 -20.68
C TYR A 145 -14.76 -0.50 -21.97
N GLN A 146 -15.41 -0.37 -23.12
CA GLN A 146 -14.75 -0.40 -24.42
C GLN A 146 -14.89 0.91 -25.22
N LEU A 147 -16.09 1.48 -25.26
CA LEU A 147 -16.37 2.62 -26.14
C LEU A 147 -15.91 4.00 -25.63
N PRO A 148 -15.97 4.35 -24.33
CA PRO A 148 -15.60 5.69 -23.87
C PRO A 148 -14.17 6.09 -24.20
N ALA A 149 -13.33 5.10 -24.37
CA ALA A 149 -11.92 5.30 -24.71
C ALA A 149 -11.65 5.74 -26.14
N ALA A 150 -12.62 5.52 -27.03
CA ALA A 150 -12.42 5.72 -28.46
C ALA A 150 -12.92 7.08 -28.94
N LEU A 151 -13.79 7.74 -28.17
CA LEU A 151 -14.52 8.91 -28.63
C LEU A 151 -14.19 10.12 -27.75
N ILE A 152 -13.81 11.23 -28.41
CA ILE A 152 -13.55 12.50 -27.76
C ILE A 152 -14.88 13.19 -27.46
N ASP A 153 -15.15 13.49 -26.19
CA ASP A 153 -16.23 14.42 -25.81
C ASP A 153 -15.74 15.86 -25.97
N SER A 154 -16.34 16.58 -26.90
CA SER A 154 -15.99 17.99 -27.16
C SER A 154 -16.21 18.92 -25.96
N ASN A 155 -17.06 18.51 -25.00
CA ASN A 155 -17.31 19.29 -23.79
C ASN A 155 -16.13 19.25 -22.81
N LEU A 156 -15.19 18.33 -22.98
CA LEU A 156 -13.99 18.21 -22.15
C LEU A 156 -12.89 19.20 -22.55
N TYR A 157 -13.03 19.92 -23.67
CA TYR A 157 -12.02 20.83 -24.19
C TYR A 157 -12.42 22.28 -24.05
N SER A 158 -11.48 23.14 -23.68
CA SER A 158 -11.70 24.56 -23.53
C SER A 158 -11.74 25.32 -24.86
N THR A 159 -11.11 24.77 -25.89
CA THR A 159 -11.03 25.36 -27.23
C THR A 159 -11.22 24.30 -28.30
N VAL A 160 -12.08 24.59 -29.26
CA VAL A 160 -12.31 23.78 -30.45
C VAL A 160 -12.15 24.65 -31.68
N THR A 161 -11.30 24.26 -32.61
CA THR A 161 -11.18 24.84 -33.93
C THR A 161 -11.42 23.79 -35.00
N TRP A 162 -11.77 24.23 -36.19
CA TRP A 162 -12.03 23.33 -37.30
C TRP A 162 -11.62 23.94 -38.62
N GLU A 163 -11.30 23.09 -39.59
CA GLU A 163 -11.04 23.49 -40.98
C GLU A 163 -11.57 22.42 -41.93
N GLU A 164 -11.90 22.80 -43.16
CA GLU A 164 -12.25 21.88 -44.24
C GLU A 164 -11.02 21.64 -45.12
N ASP A 165 -10.68 20.38 -45.33
CA ASP A 165 -9.54 20.01 -46.16
C ASP A 165 -9.90 19.99 -47.66
N SER A 166 -8.92 19.74 -48.52
CA SER A 166 -9.10 19.70 -49.97
C SER A 166 -10.05 18.62 -50.48
N ASP A 167 -10.34 17.61 -49.66
CA ASP A 167 -11.24 16.48 -49.97
C ASP A 167 -12.65 16.69 -49.41
N GLY A 168 -12.91 17.86 -48.82
CA GLY A 168 -14.19 18.21 -48.20
C GLY A 168 -14.40 17.54 -46.83
N ARG A 169 -13.32 17.05 -46.17
CA ARG A 169 -13.38 16.51 -44.82
C ARG A 169 -13.22 17.61 -43.81
N ILE A 170 -13.92 17.53 -42.69
CA ILE A 170 -13.86 18.48 -41.60
C ILE A 170 -12.89 17.98 -40.55
N VAL A 171 -11.83 18.73 -40.31
CA VAL A 171 -10.79 18.42 -39.33
C VAL A 171 -10.99 19.28 -38.10
N TYR A 172 -11.30 18.69 -36.97
CA TYR A 172 -11.40 19.35 -35.67
C TYR A 172 -10.08 19.26 -34.93
N GLN A 173 -9.71 20.35 -34.24
CA GLN A 173 -8.62 20.39 -33.29
C GLN A 173 -9.16 20.82 -31.92
N PHE A 174 -8.82 20.08 -30.88
CA PHE A 174 -9.26 20.26 -29.51
C PHE A 174 -8.05 20.60 -28.63
N THR A 175 -8.14 21.60 -27.76
CA THR A 175 -7.06 21.96 -26.83
C THR A 175 -7.61 22.36 -25.48
N GLY A 176 -6.85 22.02 -24.42
CA GLY A 176 -7.17 22.32 -23.04
C GLY A 176 -8.37 21.51 -22.54
N ALA A 177 -8.18 20.62 -21.63
CA ALA A 177 -9.25 19.85 -20.98
C ALA A 177 -9.39 20.25 -19.53
N ALA A 178 -10.64 20.29 -19.05
CA ALA A 178 -10.96 20.18 -17.64
C ALA A 178 -11.51 18.77 -17.40
N ASP A 179 -11.11 18.13 -16.31
CA ASP A 179 -11.69 16.87 -15.80
C ASP A 179 -11.74 15.67 -16.79
N PHE A 180 -10.65 15.40 -17.49
CA PHE A 180 -10.53 14.21 -18.32
C PHE A 180 -9.95 13.05 -17.50
N GLU A 181 -10.68 11.96 -17.34
CA GLU A 181 -10.14 10.72 -16.77
C GLU A 181 -9.46 9.92 -17.89
N PRO A 182 -8.12 9.70 -17.81
CA PRO A 182 -7.43 8.88 -18.80
C PRO A 182 -8.00 7.46 -18.84
N TRP A 183 -8.39 7.00 -20.00
CA TRP A 183 -8.97 5.67 -20.22
C TRP A 183 -8.16 4.51 -19.61
N ALA A 184 -6.84 4.59 -19.63
CA ALA A 184 -5.97 3.55 -19.08
C ALA A 184 -5.69 3.72 -17.60
N ALA A 185 -6.08 4.83 -16.97
CA ALA A 185 -5.84 5.09 -15.56
C ALA A 185 -6.96 4.52 -14.71
N ILE A 186 -6.60 3.61 -13.83
CA ILE A 186 -7.47 3.14 -12.75
C ILE A 186 -7.61 4.26 -11.67
N SER A 187 -6.97 5.41 -11.85
CA SER A 187 -6.84 6.48 -10.86
C SER A 187 -7.81 7.64 -11.10
N SER A 188 -8.48 8.06 -10.02
CA SER A 188 -9.28 9.30 -9.93
C SER A 188 -8.46 10.53 -9.49
N HIS A 189 -7.14 10.42 -9.31
CA HIS A 189 -6.29 11.46 -8.72
C HIS A 189 -5.34 12.12 -9.74
N ALA A 190 -5.62 11.97 -11.04
CA ALA A 190 -4.80 12.57 -12.08
C ALA A 190 -4.95 14.11 -12.09
N GLN A 191 -3.83 14.82 -12.00
CA GLN A 191 -3.77 16.25 -12.24
C GLN A 191 -3.40 16.49 -13.70
N MET A 192 -4.33 17.06 -14.47
CA MET A 192 -4.13 17.33 -15.88
C MET A 192 -3.19 18.52 -16.08
N ALA A 193 -2.16 18.33 -16.91
CA ALA A 193 -1.26 19.41 -17.31
C ALA A 193 -1.62 19.98 -18.69
N GLU A 194 -1.78 19.10 -19.68
CA GLU A 194 -2.09 19.48 -21.05
C GLU A 194 -2.93 18.40 -21.72
N CYS A 195 -3.90 18.81 -22.53
CA CYS A 195 -4.67 17.91 -23.37
C CYS A 195 -4.86 18.52 -24.76
N SER A 196 -4.66 17.72 -25.79
CA SER A 196 -5.01 18.05 -27.16
C SER A 196 -5.64 16.84 -27.84
N GLY A 197 -6.48 17.10 -28.83
CA GLY A 197 -7.10 16.05 -29.60
C GLY A 197 -7.49 16.52 -30.99
N TYR A 198 -7.91 15.58 -31.82
CA TYR A 198 -8.43 15.86 -33.15
C TYR A 198 -9.54 14.88 -33.51
N ALA A 199 -10.38 15.28 -34.45
CA ALA A 199 -11.35 14.39 -35.09
C ALA A 199 -11.47 14.76 -36.57
N ILE A 200 -11.71 13.76 -37.39
CA ILE A 200 -11.88 13.92 -38.85
C ILE A 200 -13.23 13.33 -39.23
N LEU A 201 -14.10 14.17 -39.80
CA LEU A 201 -15.37 13.78 -40.38
C LEU A 201 -15.26 13.78 -41.90
N ASP A 202 -16.00 12.87 -42.54
CA ASP A 202 -16.16 12.93 -44.00
C ASP A 202 -17.10 14.07 -44.42
N ALA A 203 -17.24 14.28 -45.72
CA ALA A 203 -18.14 15.29 -46.29
C ALA A 203 -19.64 15.06 -45.97
N ALA A 204 -20.02 13.88 -45.46
CA ALA A 204 -21.35 13.57 -45.00
C ALA A 204 -21.54 13.75 -43.49
N GLY A 205 -20.48 14.19 -42.77
CA GLY A 205 -20.50 14.39 -41.34
C GLY A 205 -20.28 13.12 -40.53
N LEU A 206 -19.79 12.03 -41.14
CA LEU A 206 -19.50 10.78 -40.44
C LEU A 206 -18.07 10.81 -39.88
N LEU A 207 -17.88 10.42 -38.61
CA LEU A 207 -16.55 10.31 -38.01
C LEU A 207 -15.73 9.21 -38.66
N LEU A 208 -14.55 9.57 -39.18
CA LEU A 208 -13.58 8.66 -39.81
C LEU A 208 -12.43 8.31 -38.88
N GLU A 209 -11.93 9.30 -38.14
CA GLU A 209 -10.79 9.14 -37.26
C GLU A 209 -10.90 10.10 -36.08
N SER A 210 -10.45 9.68 -34.92
CA SER A 210 -10.22 10.58 -33.79
C SER A 210 -8.96 10.18 -33.05
N GLY A 211 -8.35 11.14 -32.38
CA GLY A 211 -7.18 10.88 -31.54
C GLY A 211 -7.00 11.96 -30.49
N TYR A 212 -6.33 11.61 -29.42
CA TYR A 212 -6.00 12.58 -28.37
C TYR A 212 -4.68 12.28 -27.70
N GLN A 213 -4.06 13.32 -27.19
CA GLN A 213 -2.86 13.26 -26.39
C GLN A 213 -3.13 13.97 -25.06
N VAL A 214 -2.79 13.30 -23.97
CA VAL A 214 -2.98 13.79 -22.61
C VAL A 214 -1.68 13.69 -21.85
N SER A 215 -1.23 14.81 -21.28
CA SER A 215 -0.17 14.84 -20.27
C SER A 215 -0.78 15.10 -18.92
N TYR A 216 -0.50 14.25 -17.95
CA TYR A 216 -1.04 14.34 -16.59
C TYR A 216 0.00 13.91 -15.56
N THR A 217 -0.21 14.29 -14.31
CA THR A 217 0.63 13.91 -13.18
C THR A 217 -0.20 13.11 -12.20
N LEU A 218 0.35 11.98 -11.77
CA LEU A 218 -0.18 11.15 -10.69
C LEU A 218 0.85 11.15 -9.57
N ASN A 219 0.63 11.88 -8.46
CA ASN A 219 1.57 12.00 -7.35
C ASN A 219 3.02 12.13 -7.83
N ASP A 220 3.33 13.24 -8.49
CA ASP A 220 4.64 13.55 -9.09
C ASP A 220 5.13 12.62 -10.22
N VAL A 221 4.43 11.53 -10.53
CA VAL A 221 4.71 10.69 -11.70
C VAL A 221 4.14 11.37 -12.94
N ARG A 222 5.00 11.80 -13.85
CA ARG A 222 4.59 12.35 -15.14
C ARG A 222 4.12 11.24 -16.07
N CYS A 223 2.89 11.37 -16.57
CA CYS A 223 2.26 10.43 -17.48
C CYS A 223 1.92 11.12 -18.80
N GLN A 224 1.99 10.36 -19.88
CA GLN A 224 1.51 10.79 -21.20
C GLN A 224 0.75 9.62 -21.83
N LEU A 225 -0.45 9.92 -22.34
CA LEU A 225 -1.29 8.97 -23.05
C LEU A 225 -1.60 9.53 -24.45
N ASP A 226 -1.29 8.75 -25.46
CA ASP A 226 -1.63 9.02 -26.86
C ASP A 226 -2.61 7.94 -27.34
N VAL A 227 -3.73 8.33 -27.92
CA VAL A 227 -4.75 7.42 -28.45
C VAL A 227 -5.12 7.84 -29.87
N LYS A 228 -5.23 6.86 -30.75
CA LYS A 228 -5.76 7.04 -32.11
C LYS A 228 -6.81 5.96 -32.40
N VAL A 229 -7.91 6.36 -32.97
CA VAL A 229 -9.00 5.46 -33.38
C VAL A 229 -9.43 5.79 -34.79
N THR A 230 -9.44 4.78 -35.67
CA THR A 230 -10.03 4.86 -37.00
C THR A 230 -11.37 4.12 -37.00
N VAL A 231 -12.38 4.76 -37.56
CA VAL A 231 -13.76 4.28 -37.56
C VAL A 231 -14.16 3.78 -38.93
N SER A 232 -14.72 2.58 -39.00
CA SER A 232 -15.29 2.05 -40.22
C SER A 232 -16.60 1.33 -39.93
N LEU A 233 -17.38 1.07 -40.97
CA LEU A 233 -18.57 0.22 -40.86
C LEU A 233 -18.16 -1.25 -40.86
N ALA A 234 -18.65 -2.05 -39.94
CA ALA A 234 -18.46 -3.49 -39.98
C ALA A 234 -19.12 -4.09 -41.23
N GLN A 235 -18.34 -4.75 -42.08
CA GLN A 235 -18.86 -5.27 -43.36
C GLN A 235 -19.02 -6.81 -43.38
N THR A 236 -18.62 -7.50 -42.32
CA THR A 236 -18.60 -8.96 -42.26
C THR A 236 -19.13 -9.47 -40.94
N PRO A 237 -19.82 -10.62 -40.93
CA PRO A 237 -20.19 -11.27 -39.66
C PRO A 237 -18.98 -11.52 -38.78
N ILE A 238 -19.12 -11.24 -37.50
CA ILE A 238 -18.07 -11.51 -36.51
C ILE A 238 -17.82 -13.02 -36.47
N GLN A 239 -16.54 -13.41 -36.66
CA GLN A 239 -16.12 -14.79 -36.46
C GLN A 239 -15.66 -14.98 -35.03
N GLN A 240 -16.57 -15.34 -34.14
CA GLN A 240 -16.29 -15.57 -32.73
C GLN A 240 -15.33 -16.75 -32.54
N PRO A 241 -14.33 -16.63 -31.66
CA PRO A 241 -13.52 -17.76 -31.21
C PRO A 241 -14.38 -18.87 -30.60
N GLN A 242 -13.87 -20.11 -30.64
CA GLN A 242 -14.50 -21.23 -29.95
C GLN A 242 -14.09 -21.19 -28.45
N TYR A 243 -15.06 -21.08 -27.57
CA TYR A 243 -14.84 -21.08 -26.15
C TYR A 243 -15.19 -22.44 -25.52
N PRO A 244 -14.35 -22.96 -24.58
CA PRO A 244 -14.70 -24.17 -23.84
C PRO A 244 -15.98 -23.99 -23.02
N ALA A 245 -16.79 -25.06 -22.92
CA ALA A 245 -18.02 -25.00 -22.11
C ALA A 245 -17.77 -24.82 -20.59
N ASN A 246 -16.55 -25.10 -20.12
CA ASN A 246 -16.12 -25.01 -18.74
C ASN A 246 -15.17 -23.82 -18.47
N CYS A 247 -15.33 -22.71 -19.19
CA CYS A 247 -14.59 -21.47 -18.89
C CYS A 247 -14.74 -21.10 -17.41
N ALA A 248 -13.66 -20.63 -16.80
CA ALA A 248 -13.70 -20.10 -15.44
C ALA A 248 -14.56 -18.83 -15.36
N GLN A 249 -15.41 -18.76 -14.34
CA GLN A 249 -16.29 -17.61 -14.11
C GLN A 249 -15.52 -16.49 -13.41
N LEU A 250 -15.59 -15.27 -13.95
CA LEU A 250 -14.99 -14.09 -13.36
C LEU A 250 -16.06 -13.04 -13.07
N GLN A 251 -16.12 -12.58 -11.83
CA GLN A 251 -16.91 -11.38 -11.48
C GLN A 251 -16.17 -10.10 -11.87
N ALA A 252 -14.84 -10.10 -11.80
CA ALA A 252 -14.00 -8.99 -12.22
C ALA A 252 -13.52 -9.20 -13.66
N TYR A 253 -14.21 -8.61 -14.62
CA TYR A 253 -13.99 -8.79 -16.06
C TYR A 253 -12.56 -8.49 -16.54
N LEU A 254 -11.91 -7.48 -15.98
CA LEU A 254 -10.55 -7.09 -16.35
C LEU A 254 -9.44 -7.97 -15.76
N THR A 255 -9.77 -8.94 -14.91
CA THR A 255 -8.79 -9.77 -14.19
C THR A 255 -7.66 -10.34 -15.06
N PRO A 256 -7.91 -10.99 -16.21
CA PRO A 256 -6.83 -11.55 -17.02
C PRO A 256 -5.89 -10.47 -17.56
N ARG A 257 -6.41 -9.30 -17.94
CA ARG A 257 -5.64 -8.16 -18.43
C ARG A 257 -4.72 -7.60 -17.32
N LEU A 258 -5.23 -7.49 -16.09
CA LEU A 258 -4.46 -7.01 -14.94
C LEU A 258 -3.34 -7.98 -14.55
N ILE A 259 -3.55 -9.30 -14.67
CA ILE A 259 -2.49 -10.30 -14.48
C ILE A 259 -1.37 -10.10 -15.50
N LEU A 260 -1.72 -9.98 -16.80
CA LEU A 260 -0.74 -9.73 -17.85
C LEU A 260 0.02 -8.42 -17.64
N GLN A 261 -0.68 -7.38 -17.23
CA GLN A 261 -0.09 -6.08 -16.89
C GLN A 261 0.88 -6.19 -15.71
N THR A 262 0.56 -6.99 -14.68
CA THR A 262 1.44 -7.24 -13.53
C THR A 262 2.75 -7.89 -13.97
N VAL A 263 2.67 -8.96 -14.76
CA VAL A 263 3.87 -9.64 -15.30
C VAL A 263 4.70 -8.66 -16.13
N GLY A 264 4.07 -7.94 -17.06
CA GLY A 264 4.74 -6.95 -17.89
C GLY A 264 5.40 -5.85 -17.06
N ALA A 265 4.76 -5.37 -16.00
CA ALA A 265 5.31 -4.34 -15.12
C ALA A 265 6.59 -4.79 -14.42
N VAL A 266 6.61 -6.00 -13.86
CA VAL A 266 7.80 -6.54 -13.16
C VAL A 266 8.95 -6.78 -14.13
N TYR A 267 8.71 -7.37 -15.30
CA TYR A 267 9.77 -7.58 -16.30
C TYR A 267 10.29 -6.29 -16.95
N SER A 268 9.58 -5.19 -16.80
CA SER A 268 9.82 -3.96 -17.54
C SER A 268 10.51 -2.87 -16.76
N THR A 269 10.46 -2.95 -15.44
CA THR A 269 11.13 -1.95 -14.60
C THR A 269 12.63 -2.19 -14.57
N ASP A 270 13.44 -1.15 -14.73
CA ASP A 270 14.90 -1.26 -14.55
C ASP A 270 15.27 -1.40 -13.07
N ASN A 271 14.34 -1.07 -12.18
CA ASN A 271 14.50 -1.11 -10.74
C ASN A 271 13.47 -2.05 -10.13
N LEU A 272 13.93 -3.00 -9.34
CA LEU A 272 13.11 -4.04 -8.76
C LEU A 272 13.44 -4.16 -7.27
N THR A 273 12.53 -3.68 -6.44
CA THR A 273 12.64 -3.77 -4.99
C THR A 273 11.39 -4.44 -4.42
N GLY A 274 11.56 -5.30 -3.47
CA GLY A 274 10.44 -5.98 -2.84
C GLY A 274 10.84 -7.03 -1.84
N THR A 275 9.83 -7.61 -1.22
CA THR A 275 10.00 -8.73 -0.29
C THR A 275 9.15 -9.91 -0.73
N GLN A 276 9.60 -11.12 -0.42
CA GLN A 276 8.80 -12.32 -0.50
C GLN A 276 8.86 -13.04 0.84
N THR A 277 7.72 -13.49 1.32
CA THR A 277 7.64 -14.36 2.50
C THR A 277 6.95 -15.66 2.12
N GLU A 278 7.63 -16.79 2.28
CA GLU A 278 7.06 -18.12 2.13
C GLU A 278 6.97 -18.78 3.50
N THR A 279 5.79 -19.24 3.86
CA THR A 279 5.54 -19.94 5.13
C THR A 279 4.93 -21.30 4.86
N VAL A 280 5.51 -22.32 5.49
CA VAL A 280 4.98 -23.68 5.53
C VAL A 280 4.82 -24.07 6.98
N TYR A 281 3.64 -24.51 7.37
CA TYR A 281 3.32 -24.89 8.73
C TYR A 281 2.51 -26.19 8.76
N CYS A 282 2.93 -27.17 9.58
CA CYS A 282 2.22 -28.40 9.84
C CYS A 282 1.85 -28.51 11.32
N GLU A 283 0.59 -28.34 11.67
CA GLU A 283 0.10 -28.18 13.04
C GLU A 283 0.46 -29.35 13.96
N ALA A 284 0.10 -30.57 13.57
CA ALA A 284 0.30 -31.76 14.43
C ALA A 284 1.77 -32.16 14.58
N ALA A 285 2.61 -31.77 13.65
CA ALA A 285 4.05 -32.06 13.66
C ALA A 285 4.89 -30.97 14.35
N THR A 286 4.29 -29.83 14.76
CA THR A 286 4.99 -28.64 15.24
C THR A 286 6.14 -28.20 14.32
N LEU A 287 5.98 -28.46 13.02
CA LEU A 287 6.98 -28.21 12.00
C LEU A 287 6.62 -26.93 11.26
N ALA A 288 7.51 -25.97 11.27
CA ALA A 288 7.33 -24.69 10.59
C ALA A 288 8.60 -24.29 9.83
N ARG A 289 8.44 -23.81 8.60
CA ARG A 289 9.50 -23.14 7.84
C ARG A 289 8.98 -21.81 7.35
N THR A 290 9.71 -20.75 7.64
CA THR A 290 9.48 -19.44 7.05
C THR A 290 10.75 -19.01 6.31
N GLN A 291 10.61 -18.65 5.06
CA GLN A 291 11.67 -18.02 4.28
C GLN A 291 11.26 -16.59 3.96
N GLN A 292 12.10 -15.65 4.28
CA GLN A 292 11.97 -14.25 3.87
C GLN A 292 13.06 -13.94 2.87
N VAL A 293 12.69 -13.27 1.79
CA VAL A 293 13.59 -12.80 0.74
C VAL A 293 13.42 -11.29 0.62
N GLN A 294 14.50 -10.55 0.75
CA GLN A 294 14.55 -9.12 0.47
C GLN A 294 15.30 -8.93 -0.84
N ILE A 295 14.72 -8.19 -1.78
CA ILE A 295 15.28 -7.97 -3.11
C ILE A 295 15.46 -6.47 -3.32
N ASP A 296 16.68 -6.08 -3.67
CA ASP A 296 17.03 -4.74 -4.12
C ASP A 296 17.89 -4.89 -5.39
N ALA A 297 17.33 -4.51 -6.54
CA ALA A 297 18.00 -4.64 -7.83
C ALA A 297 17.80 -3.39 -8.68
N THR A 298 18.84 -2.98 -9.42
CA THR A 298 18.84 -1.79 -10.26
C THR A 298 19.63 -1.97 -11.54
N GLY A 299 19.21 -1.27 -12.58
CA GLY A 299 19.89 -1.23 -13.87
C GLY A 299 19.69 -2.47 -14.74
N THR A 300 20.29 -2.45 -15.90
CA THR A 300 20.23 -3.55 -16.86
C THR A 300 21.60 -3.78 -17.51
N GLY A 301 21.83 -4.98 -18.04
CA GLY A 301 23.06 -5.33 -18.75
C GLY A 301 24.33 -5.13 -17.90
N ASN A 302 25.30 -4.41 -18.41
CA ASN A 302 26.58 -4.17 -17.72
C ASN A 302 26.45 -3.23 -16.50
N GLY A 303 25.37 -2.48 -16.41
CA GLY A 303 25.08 -1.60 -15.27
C GLY A 303 24.23 -2.26 -14.19
N PHE A 304 23.85 -3.53 -14.35
CA PHE A 304 23.01 -4.24 -13.39
C PHE A 304 23.73 -4.45 -12.06
N MET A 305 23.04 -4.14 -10.98
CA MET A 305 23.46 -4.42 -9.60
C MET A 305 22.26 -4.98 -8.82
N ALA A 306 22.53 -5.94 -7.94
CA ALA A 306 21.51 -6.50 -7.07
C ALA A 306 22.09 -6.95 -5.73
N GLN A 307 21.26 -6.85 -4.69
CA GLN A 307 21.47 -7.50 -3.41
C GLN A 307 20.20 -8.27 -3.04
N VAL A 308 20.34 -9.55 -2.72
CA VAL A 308 19.23 -10.39 -2.28
C VAL A 308 19.58 -11.03 -0.95
N GLY A 309 18.79 -10.70 0.05
CA GLY A 309 18.91 -11.25 1.40
C GLY A 309 17.88 -12.35 1.64
N TYR A 310 18.32 -13.50 2.10
CA TYR A 310 17.47 -14.62 2.49
C TYR A 310 17.60 -14.87 3.99
N THR A 311 16.47 -15.02 4.67
CA THR A 311 16.40 -15.49 6.05
C THR A 311 15.47 -16.70 6.13
N VAL A 312 15.99 -17.85 6.51
CA VAL A 312 15.22 -19.10 6.66
C VAL A 312 15.16 -19.48 8.13
N ASN A 313 13.96 -19.46 8.68
CA ASN A 313 13.67 -19.96 10.01
C ASN A 313 13.00 -21.33 9.90
N LEU A 314 13.55 -22.33 10.54
CA LEU A 314 13.03 -23.69 10.58
C LEU A 314 12.83 -24.12 12.03
N THR A 315 11.63 -24.58 12.36
CA THR A 315 11.35 -25.29 13.61
C THR A 315 11.15 -26.77 13.28
N ASN A 316 11.98 -27.64 13.82
CA ASN A 316 11.92 -29.08 13.59
C ASN A 316 10.90 -29.79 14.49
N TYR A 317 10.73 -31.11 14.34
CA TYR A 317 9.81 -31.92 15.15
C TYR A 317 10.07 -31.86 16.66
N ALA A 318 11.28 -31.55 17.09
CA ALA A 318 11.60 -31.36 18.50
C ALA A 318 11.27 -29.97 19.03
N GLY A 319 10.68 -29.10 18.18
CA GLY A 319 10.36 -27.72 18.52
C GLY A 319 11.60 -26.80 18.63
N THR A 320 12.75 -27.23 18.11
CA THR A 320 14.01 -26.47 18.17
C THR A 320 14.10 -25.56 16.96
N PRO A 321 14.08 -24.22 17.14
CA PRO A 321 14.23 -23.29 16.03
C PRO A 321 15.70 -23.19 15.57
N THR A 322 15.89 -23.06 14.26
CA THR A 322 17.17 -22.70 13.63
C THR A 322 16.95 -21.58 12.65
N THR A 323 17.92 -20.67 12.55
CA THR A 323 17.91 -19.57 11.59
C THR A 323 19.15 -19.65 10.71
N ASN A 324 18.97 -19.60 9.41
CA ASN A 324 20.04 -19.49 8.44
C ASN A 324 19.83 -18.25 7.58
N THR A 325 20.90 -17.55 7.26
CA THR A 325 20.88 -16.39 6.39
C THR A 325 21.78 -16.61 5.18
N LYS A 326 21.40 -16.05 4.03
CA LYS A 326 22.22 -15.97 2.83
C LYS A 326 22.06 -14.58 2.25
N VAL A 327 23.15 -13.94 1.86
CA VAL A 327 23.13 -12.68 1.12
C VAL A 327 23.85 -12.92 -0.20
N GLU A 328 23.18 -12.63 -1.28
CA GLU A 328 23.70 -12.65 -2.64
C GLU A 328 23.94 -11.21 -3.09
N THR A 329 25.04 -10.97 -3.77
CA THR A 329 25.39 -9.65 -4.29
C THR A 329 25.90 -9.79 -5.71
N PHE A 330 25.31 -9.03 -6.64
CA PHE A 330 25.82 -8.85 -7.99
C PHE A 330 26.24 -7.39 -8.17
N ARG A 331 27.52 -7.17 -8.43
CA ARG A 331 28.07 -5.82 -8.57
C ARG A 331 29.28 -5.81 -9.48
N ASN A 332 29.40 -4.79 -10.35
CA ASN A 332 30.53 -4.64 -11.29
C ASN A 332 30.77 -5.89 -12.15
N GLY A 333 29.71 -6.56 -12.60
CA GLY A 333 29.78 -7.77 -13.41
C GLY A 333 30.19 -9.04 -12.66
N SER A 334 30.24 -9.01 -11.35
CA SER A 334 30.65 -10.15 -10.52
C SER A 334 29.59 -10.51 -9.49
N TYR A 335 29.32 -11.82 -9.37
CA TYR A 335 28.44 -12.37 -8.34
C TYR A 335 29.22 -12.97 -7.20
N SER A 336 28.72 -12.78 -5.99
CA SER A 336 29.18 -13.48 -4.79
C SER A 336 28.03 -13.69 -3.80
N TYR A 337 28.18 -14.67 -2.92
CA TYR A 337 27.25 -14.90 -1.83
C TYR A 337 27.97 -15.14 -0.50
N CYS A 338 27.30 -14.84 0.63
CA CYS A 338 27.75 -15.22 1.95
C CYS A 338 26.63 -15.93 2.71
N ILE A 339 26.99 -16.90 3.55
CA ILE A 339 26.06 -17.68 4.37
C ILE A 339 26.37 -17.43 5.86
N ASN A 340 25.34 -17.11 6.64
CA ASN A 340 25.43 -16.86 8.08
C ASN A 340 26.52 -15.87 8.47
N GLY A 341 26.69 -14.81 7.66
CA GLY A 341 27.71 -13.77 7.91
C GLY A 341 29.15 -14.19 7.66
N GLY A 342 29.38 -15.32 6.97
CA GLY A 342 30.71 -15.77 6.58
C GLY A 342 31.33 -14.94 5.45
N ASP A 343 32.56 -15.30 5.04
CA ASP A 343 33.24 -14.63 3.95
C ASP A 343 32.50 -14.77 2.59
N PRO A 344 32.52 -13.74 1.73
CA PRO A 344 31.92 -13.82 0.40
C PRO A 344 32.56 -14.89 -0.47
N VAL A 345 31.73 -15.76 -1.04
CA VAL A 345 32.13 -16.82 -1.97
C VAL A 345 31.74 -16.37 -3.40
N PRO A 346 32.68 -16.19 -4.31
CA PRO A 346 32.35 -15.82 -5.69
C PRO A 346 31.86 -17.03 -6.49
N ASP A 347 30.90 -16.79 -7.41
CA ASP A 347 30.51 -17.76 -8.42
C ASP A 347 30.52 -17.08 -9.81
N PRO A 348 31.48 -17.40 -10.69
CA PRO A 348 31.61 -16.78 -11.99
C PRO A 348 30.56 -17.26 -13.00
N ASN A 349 29.76 -18.26 -12.69
CA ASN A 349 28.74 -18.80 -13.59
C ASN A 349 27.44 -17.99 -13.58
N ILE A 350 27.21 -17.21 -12.53
CA ILE A 350 26.00 -16.37 -12.41
C ILE A 350 26.19 -15.08 -13.19
N THR A 351 25.36 -14.89 -14.21
CA THR A 351 25.35 -13.67 -15.04
C THR A 351 24.38 -12.62 -14.49
N ALA A 352 24.54 -11.37 -14.93
CA ALA A 352 23.56 -10.31 -14.64
C ALA A 352 22.13 -10.68 -15.05
N GLN A 353 22.00 -11.30 -16.22
CA GLN A 353 20.69 -11.76 -16.73
C GLN A 353 20.07 -12.83 -15.82
N GLN A 354 20.86 -13.82 -15.39
CA GLN A 354 20.38 -14.87 -14.49
C GLN A 354 19.94 -14.29 -13.14
N MET A 355 20.81 -13.48 -12.51
CA MET A 355 20.50 -12.86 -11.23
C MET A 355 19.24 -11.95 -11.30
N ARG A 356 19.09 -11.22 -12.41
CA ARG A 356 17.90 -10.41 -12.66
C ARG A 356 16.65 -11.27 -12.77
N GLN A 357 16.69 -12.35 -13.52
CA GLN A 357 15.59 -13.29 -13.68
C GLN A 357 15.22 -13.93 -12.35
N ASP A 358 16.21 -14.33 -11.54
CA ASP A 358 15.98 -14.93 -10.22
C ASP A 358 15.23 -13.94 -9.29
N CYS A 359 15.54 -12.62 -9.37
CA CYS A 359 14.80 -11.59 -8.64
C CYS A 359 13.34 -11.45 -9.12
N GLU A 360 13.13 -11.42 -10.43
CA GLU A 360 11.81 -11.33 -11.06
C GLU A 360 10.96 -12.56 -10.70
N ASP A 361 11.50 -13.75 -10.85
CA ASP A 361 10.85 -15.01 -10.56
C ASP A 361 10.49 -15.14 -9.06
N ALA A 362 11.37 -14.68 -8.18
CA ALA A 362 11.09 -14.66 -6.74
C ALA A 362 9.87 -13.80 -6.41
N LEU A 363 9.79 -12.58 -6.91
CA LEU A 363 8.66 -11.68 -6.65
C LEU A 363 7.36 -12.15 -7.30
N LEU A 364 7.43 -12.75 -8.50
CA LEU A 364 6.26 -13.27 -9.21
C LEU A 364 5.85 -14.67 -8.78
N SER A 365 6.62 -15.36 -7.94
CA SER A 365 6.32 -16.73 -7.51
C SER A 365 4.97 -16.88 -6.81
N ALA A 366 4.48 -15.81 -6.19
CA ALA A 366 3.18 -15.76 -5.53
C ALA A 366 2.01 -15.48 -6.50
N LEU A 367 2.29 -15.05 -7.75
CA LEU A 367 1.25 -14.72 -8.73
C LEU A 367 0.50 -15.98 -9.17
N LEU A 368 -0.83 -15.91 -9.16
CA LEU A 368 -1.66 -16.95 -9.73
C LEU A 368 -1.74 -16.77 -11.25
N THR A 369 -1.27 -17.75 -11.99
CA THR A 369 -1.36 -17.74 -13.45
C THR A 369 -2.77 -18.09 -13.94
N PRO A 370 -3.21 -17.56 -15.10
CA PRO A 370 -4.60 -17.68 -15.55
C PRO A 370 -5.15 -19.11 -15.61
N GLU A 371 -4.32 -20.10 -15.94
CA GLU A 371 -4.74 -21.51 -16.06
C GLU A 371 -5.24 -22.13 -14.74
N TYR A 372 -4.84 -21.56 -13.59
CA TYR A 372 -5.21 -22.07 -12.26
C TYR A 372 -6.35 -21.30 -11.58
N ILE A 373 -6.94 -20.31 -12.25
CA ILE A 373 -8.06 -19.53 -11.72
C ILE A 373 -9.36 -20.32 -11.89
N ALA A 374 -10.06 -20.58 -10.79
CA ALA A 374 -11.43 -21.10 -10.77
C ALA A 374 -12.48 -19.98 -10.71
N GLY A 375 -12.19 -18.88 -10.04
CA GLY A 375 -13.03 -17.70 -9.94
C GLY A 375 -12.24 -16.49 -9.42
N ALA A 376 -12.81 -15.30 -9.59
CA ALA A 376 -12.23 -14.08 -9.08
C ALA A 376 -13.30 -13.06 -8.71
N THR A 377 -13.07 -12.32 -7.62
CA THR A 377 -13.81 -11.13 -7.20
C THR A 377 -12.86 -9.96 -7.10
N ALA A 378 -13.36 -8.73 -7.17
CA ALA A 378 -12.54 -7.55 -7.02
C ALA A 378 -13.18 -6.54 -6.09
N THR A 379 -12.36 -5.90 -5.27
CA THR A 379 -12.74 -4.84 -4.36
C THR A 379 -11.96 -3.57 -4.71
N ASP A 380 -12.68 -2.47 -4.90
CA ASP A 380 -12.11 -1.13 -5.04
C ASP A 380 -12.05 -0.46 -3.68
N THR A 381 -10.84 -0.18 -3.18
CA THR A 381 -10.64 0.46 -1.88
C THR A 381 -10.54 1.99 -1.97
N GLY A 382 -10.57 2.55 -3.20
CA GLY A 382 -10.26 3.95 -3.47
C GLY A 382 -8.82 4.13 -3.97
N GLU A 383 -7.85 3.62 -3.24
CA GLU A 383 -6.40 3.69 -3.55
C GLU A 383 -5.89 2.46 -4.30
N PHE A 384 -6.46 1.30 -3.98
CA PHE A 384 -6.05 0.02 -4.54
C PHE A 384 -7.22 -0.71 -5.20
N TYR A 385 -6.91 -1.47 -6.24
CA TYR A 385 -7.79 -2.44 -6.84
C TYR A 385 -7.30 -3.83 -6.47
N VAL A 386 -8.05 -4.54 -5.63
CA VAL A 386 -7.63 -5.82 -5.06
C VAL A 386 -8.49 -6.94 -5.62
N ILE A 387 -7.86 -7.86 -6.34
CA ILE A 387 -8.50 -9.05 -6.91
C ILE A 387 -8.22 -10.24 -5.99
N GLN A 388 -9.26 -10.92 -5.56
CA GLN A 388 -9.17 -12.16 -4.81
C GLN A 388 -9.58 -13.33 -5.70
N PHE A 389 -8.78 -14.38 -5.69
CA PHE A 389 -8.96 -15.57 -6.54
C PHE A 389 -9.35 -16.79 -5.73
N THR A 390 -10.18 -17.63 -6.33
CA THR A 390 -10.34 -19.03 -5.97
C THR A 390 -9.47 -19.86 -6.91
N CYS A 391 -8.63 -20.74 -6.36
CA CYS A 391 -7.71 -21.55 -7.13
C CYS A 391 -8.34 -22.87 -7.53
N LYS A 392 -7.92 -23.43 -8.69
CA LYS A 392 -8.23 -24.80 -9.08
C LYS A 392 -7.42 -25.80 -8.22
N ASP A 393 -8.00 -26.97 -7.96
CA ASP A 393 -7.40 -28.02 -7.13
C ASP A 393 -6.10 -28.58 -7.70
N GLU A 394 -5.92 -28.56 -9.03
CA GLU A 394 -4.71 -29.04 -9.70
C GLU A 394 -3.46 -28.30 -9.24
N LEU A 395 -3.56 -26.99 -9.01
CA LEU A 395 -2.44 -26.19 -8.52
C LEU A 395 -2.02 -26.63 -7.11
N SER A 396 -2.98 -26.86 -6.22
CA SER A 396 -2.72 -27.31 -4.86
C SER A 396 -1.94 -28.63 -4.84
N ASN A 397 -2.29 -29.56 -5.72
CA ASN A 397 -1.61 -30.86 -5.81
C ASN A 397 -0.14 -30.74 -6.23
N SER A 398 0.20 -29.87 -7.16
CA SER A 398 1.60 -29.67 -7.59
C SER A 398 2.44 -29.02 -6.49
N ILE A 399 1.92 -28.02 -5.80
CA ILE A 399 2.63 -27.29 -4.75
C ILE A 399 2.93 -28.20 -3.55
N PHE A 400 1.98 -29.04 -3.12
CA PHE A 400 2.18 -29.87 -1.92
C PHE A 400 3.25 -30.94 -2.06
N VAL A 401 3.60 -31.40 -3.24
CA VAL A 401 4.77 -32.27 -3.44
C VAL A 401 6.05 -31.56 -3.03
N ASP A 402 6.21 -30.31 -3.39
CA ASP A 402 7.41 -29.54 -3.03
C ASP A 402 7.39 -29.10 -1.55
N VAL A 403 6.22 -28.77 -1.01
CA VAL A 403 6.03 -28.48 0.42
C VAL A 403 6.46 -29.64 1.29
N LEU A 404 6.09 -30.86 0.96
CA LEU A 404 6.50 -32.07 1.72
C LEU A 404 8.01 -32.28 1.66
N LYS A 405 8.66 -32.01 0.53
CA LYS A 405 10.11 -32.02 0.40
C LYS A 405 10.77 -30.95 1.29
N LEU A 406 10.24 -29.73 1.30
CA LEU A 406 10.73 -28.64 2.14
C LEU A 406 10.67 -28.97 3.63
N LEU A 407 9.67 -29.73 4.05
CA LEU A 407 9.50 -30.19 5.42
C LEU A 407 10.28 -31.45 5.72
N SER A 408 10.99 -32.07 4.76
CA SER A 408 11.66 -33.35 4.88
C SER A 408 10.74 -34.48 5.37
N LEU A 409 9.47 -34.43 4.95
CA LEU A 409 8.47 -35.46 5.29
C LEU A 409 8.54 -36.61 4.32
N ASP A 410 8.25 -37.82 4.85
CA ASP A 410 8.16 -39.04 4.04
C ASP A 410 6.93 -38.96 3.11
N LEU A 411 7.19 -38.82 1.79
CA LEU A 411 6.17 -38.66 0.78
C LEU A 411 5.24 -39.88 0.66
N ASP A 412 5.77 -41.11 0.92
CA ASP A 412 5.00 -42.33 0.73
C ASP A 412 3.88 -42.49 1.77
N ASN A 413 4.09 -41.95 2.97
CA ASN A 413 3.08 -41.96 4.03
C ASN A 413 2.05 -40.84 3.91
N PHE A 414 2.39 -39.70 3.28
CA PHE A 414 1.51 -38.57 3.14
C PHE A 414 0.63 -38.59 1.88
N ALA A 415 0.94 -39.45 0.91
CA ALA A 415 0.27 -39.48 -0.39
C ALA A 415 -1.08 -40.23 -0.42
N GLN A 416 -1.42 -41.01 0.61
CA GLN A 416 -2.49 -42.03 0.51
C GLN A 416 -3.92 -41.55 0.83
N SER A 417 -4.11 -40.51 1.61
CA SER A 417 -5.44 -39.94 1.82
C SER A 417 -5.33 -38.46 2.29
N PHE A 418 -5.86 -37.55 1.51
CA PHE A 418 -5.91 -36.15 1.90
C PHE A 418 -7.19 -35.47 1.45
N THR A 419 -7.60 -34.45 2.18
CA THR A 419 -8.58 -33.44 1.72
C THR A 419 -7.85 -32.12 1.51
N THR A 420 -8.16 -31.42 0.41
CA THR A 420 -7.63 -30.09 0.12
C THR A 420 -8.74 -29.10 0.42
N GLU A 421 -8.44 -28.08 1.24
CA GLU A 421 -9.29 -26.90 1.31
C GLU A 421 -9.08 -26.07 0.03
N THR A 422 -10.08 -25.31 -0.37
CA THR A 422 -9.99 -24.47 -1.57
C THR A 422 -8.84 -23.47 -1.41
N GLY A 423 -7.90 -23.49 -2.35
CA GLY A 423 -6.81 -22.52 -2.38
C GLY A 423 -7.31 -21.13 -2.72
N THR A 424 -6.70 -20.13 -2.13
CA THR A 424 -6.96 -18.71 -2.39
C THR A 424 -5.71 -18.00 -2.86
N ALA A 425 -5.88 -16.95 -3.66
CA ALA A 425 -4.81 -16.05 -4.04
C ALA A 425 -5.34 -14.63 -4.15
N TYR A 426 -4.44 -13.66 -4.21
CA TYR A 426 -4.81 -12.26 -4.43
C TYR A 426 -3.75 -11.51 -5.24
N LEU A 427 -4.19 -10.41 -5.84
CA LEU A 427 -3.35 -9.42 -6.52
C LEU A 427 -3.89 -8.03 -6.20
N ALA A 428 -3.05 -7.18 -5.62
CA ALA A 428 -3.36 -5.80 -5.35
C ALA A 428 -2.57 -4.88 -6.29
N ILE A 429 -3.26 -3.91 -6.87
CA ILE A 429 -2.72 -2.95 -7.83
C ILE A 429 -2.96 -1.56 -7.29
N SER A 430 -1.93 -0.72 -7.24
CA SER A 430 -2.07 0.70 -6.93
C SER A 430 -2.84 1.40 -8.06
N LYS A 431 -3.94 2.06 -7.73
CA LYS A 431 -4.69 2.88 -8.69
C LYS A 431 -3.90 4.11 -9.13
N LEU A 432 -2.99 4.56 -8.29
CA LEU A 432 -2.09 5.66 -8.56
C LEU A 432 -1.08 5.34 -9.67
N THR A 433 -0.34 4.24 -9.52
CA THR A 433 0.75 3.89 -10.44
C THR A 433 0.36 2.86 -11.49
N GLY A 434 -0.75 2.13 -11.28
CA GLY A 434 -1.13 0.97 -12.09
C GLY A 434 -0.19 -0.23 -11.93
N MET A 435 0.72 -0.17 -10.94
CA MET A 435 1.70 -1.23 -10.66
C MET A 435 1.18 -2.18 -9.59
N PRO A 436 1.58 -3.47 -9.61
CA PRO A 436 1.31 -4.35 -8.50
C PRO A 436 2.05 -3.87 -7.25
N VAL A 437 1.39 -3.93 -6.11
CA VAL A 437 1.98 -3.59 -4.80
C VAL A 437 2.14 -4.81 -3.92
N SER A 438 1.21 -5.76 -4.04
CA SER A 438 1.31 -7.04 -3.33
C SER A 438 0.54 -8.13 -4.08
N LEU A 439 0.98 -9.35 -3.89
CA LEU A 439 0.34 -10.54 -4.44
C LEU A 439 0.66 -11.75 -3.54
N GLY A 440 -0.24 -12.71 -3.49
CA GLY A 440 -0.04 -13.87 -2.63
C GLY A 440 -0.96 -15.03 -2.97
N ARG A 441 -0.63 -16.20 -2.44
CA ARG A 441 -1.46 -17.40 -2.52
C ARG A 441 -1.30 -18.27 -1.29
N SER A 442 -2.39 -18.93 -0.91
CA SER A 442 -2.44 -19.83 0.26
C SER A 442 -3.22 -21.09 -0.05
N PHE A 443 -2.73 -22.21 0.43
CA PHE A 443 -3.33 -23.53 0.30
C PHE A 443 -3.24 -24.27 1.62
N THR A 444 -4.28 -25.04 1.94
CA THR A 444 -4.29 -25.93 3.10
C THR A 444 -4.64 -27.34 2.70
N ARG A 445 -3.91 -28.30 3.22
CA ARG A 445 -4.13 -29.72 2.98
C ARG A 445 -4.20 -30.45 4.31
N ILE A 446 -5.16 -31.36 4.44
CA ILE A 446 -5.36 -32.17 5.64
C ILE A 446 -5.08 -33.63 5.29
N HIS A 447 -4.12 -34.24 5.99
CA HIS A 447 -3.81 -35.64 5.91
C HIS A 447 -4.23 -36.34 7.20
N VAL A 448 -4.75 -37.54 7.11
CA VAL A 448 -5.02 -38.40 8.28
C VAL A 448 -4.11 -39.59 8.24
N ILE A 449 -3.21 -39.72 9.21
CA ILE A 449 -2.26 -40.80 9.35
C ILE A 449 -2.46 -41.42 10.75
N ASP A 450 -2.76 -42.71 10.82
CA ASP A 450 -3.01 -43.42 12.07
C ASP A 450 -4.03 -42.76 12.99
N GLY A 451 -5.06 -42.09 12.39
CA GLY A 451 -6.11 -41.39 13.11
C GLY A 451 -5.72 -39.99 13.60
N VAL A 452 -4.52 -39.53 13.33
CA VAL A 452 -4.07 -38.15 13.61
C VAL A 452 -4.22 -37.29 12.35
N SER A 453 -4.85 -36.14 12.51
CA SER A 453 -5.02 -35.13 11.43
C SER A 453 -3.80 -34.21 11.39
N TYR A 454 -3.14 -34.14 10.24
CA TYR A 454 -2.03 -33.24 9.95
C TYR A 454 -2.52 -32.15 8.99
N ARG A 455 -2.79 -30.98 9.53
CA ARG A 455 -3.16 -29.81 8.72
C ARG A 455 -1.89 -29.08 8.31
N THR A 456 -1.58 -29.05 7.03
CA THR A 456 -0.41 -28.38 6.48
C THR A 456 -0.87 -27.18 5.65
N THR A 457 -0.41 -26.02 6.00
CA THR A 457 -0.67 -24.76 5.28
C THR A 457 0.60 -24.29 4.58
N TYR A 458 0.46 -23.92 3.32
CA TYR A 458 1.47 -23.22 2.52
C TYR A 458 0.94 -21.84 2.18
N GLN A 459 1.75 -20.83 2.41
CA GLN A 459 1.46 -19.45 2.03
C GLN A 459 2.70 -18.82 1.44
N VAL A 460 2.55 -18.05 0.36
CA VAL A 460 3.58 -17.17 -0.18
C VAL A 460 2.95 -15.82 -0.50
N ASP A 461 3.61 -14.77 -0.03
CA ASP A 461 3.22 -13.38 -0.27
C ASP A 461 4.44 -12.60 -0.77
N SER A 462 4.23 -11.74 -1.75
CA SER A 462 5.23 -10.82 -2.26
C SER A 462 4.71 -9.39 -2.17
N THR A 463 5.57 -8.46 -1.75
CA THR A 463 5.34 -7.03 -1.89
C THR A 463 6.33 -6.47 -2.90
N ILE A 464 5.87 -5.55 -3.73
CA ILE A 464 6.67 -4.88 -4.74
C ILE A 464 6.61 -3.38 -4.43
N THR A 465 7.77 -2.78 -4.20
CA THR A 465 7.88 -1.34 -3.97
C THR A 465 8.56 -0.69 -5.15
N LEU A 466 8.08 0.47 -5.55
CA LEU A 466 8.86 1.32 -6.45
C LEU A 466 10.08 1.80 -5.66
N PRO A 467 11.30 1.63 -6.20
CA PRO A 467 12.49 1.94 -5.46
C PRO A 467 12.57 3.43 -5.16
N SER A 468 12.72 3.76 -3.89
CA SER A 468 13.19 5.08 -3.49
C SER A 468 14.68 5.23 -3.81
N SER A 469 15.16 6.46 -3.97
CA SER A 469 16.58 6.74 -4.16
C SER A 469 17.48 6.12 -3.07
N THR A 470 16.96 5.92 -1.87
CA THR A 470 17.67 5.31 -0.74
C THR A 470 17.98 3.82 -0.92
N ALA A 471 17.19 3.06 -1.67
CA ALA A 471 17.49 1.65 -1.97
C ALA A 471 18.77 1.51 -2.80
N TYR A 472 19.01 2.44 -3.74
CA TYR A 472 20.22 2.45 -4.55
C TYR A 472 21.48 2.79 -3.75
N ASP A 473 21.37 3.72 -2.80
CA ASP A 473 22.48 4.08 -1.92
C ASP A 473 22.94 2.87 -1.09
N THR A 474 22.02 2.03 -0.65
CA THR A 474 22.32 0.77 0.04
C THR A 474 23.09 -0.20 -0.85
N ILE A 475 22.64 -0.42 -2.09
CA ILE A 475 23.31 -1.32 -3.05
C ILE A 475 24.70 -0.76 -3.44
N LEU A 476 24.82 0.55 -3.58
CA LEU A 476 26.09 1.23 -3.88
C LEU A 476 27.08 1.22 -2.70
N GLY A 477 26.61 0.84 -1.51
CA GLY A 477 27.39 0.90 -0.28
C GLY A 477 27.62 2.35 0.18
N ASN A 478 26.79 3.25 -0.31
CA ASN A 478 26.69 4.60 0.21
C ASN A 478 25.84 4.51 1.48
N THR A 479 26.46 4.45 2.65
CA THR A 479 25.73 4.81 3.86
C THR A 479 25.41 6.29 3.70
N ALA A 480 24.15 6.63 3.51
CA ALA A 480 23.73 8.02 3.57
C ALA A 480 24.14 8.55 4.93
N GLN A 481 25.11 9.44 4.94
CA GLN A 481 25.45 10.17 6.15
C GLN A 481 24.26 11.09 6.37
N GLU A 482 23.53 10.91 7.49
CA GLU A 482 22.43 11.82 7.81
C GLU A 482 22.96 13.26 7.75
N THR A 483 22.47 14.03 6.80
CA THR A 483 22.82 15.43 6.69
C THR A 483 22.09 16.22 7.77
N GLU A 484 22.80 17.15 8.42
CA GLU A 484 22.18 18.03 9.40
C GLU A 484 21.01 18.81 8.75
N PRO A 485 19.80 18.75 9.30
CA PRO A 485 18.65 19.43 8.73
C PRO A 485 18.80 20.97 8.86
N GLU A 486 18.25 21.70 7.89
CA GLU A 486 18.24 23.16 7.92
C GLU A 486 17.44 23.69 9.12
N ALA A 487 16.34 23.04 9.47
CA ALA A 487 15.51 23.34 10.63
C ALA A 487 15.61 22.21 11.66
N LYS A 488 15.88 22.54 12.91
CA LYS A 488 15.99 21.58 14.02
C LYS A 488 14.69 21.47 14.77
N ALA A 489 14.43 20.27 15.35
CA ALA A 489 13.29 20.11 16.24
C ALA A 489 13.56 20.75 17.61
N THR A 490 12.56 21.45 18.13
CA THR A 490 12.56 22.08 19.46
C THR A 490 11.35 21.62 20.28
N PRO A 491 11.22 20.30 20.58
CA PRO A 491 10.03 19.73 21.16
C PRO A 491 9.76 20.23 22.57
N LEU A 492 8.52 20.03 23.04
CA LEU A 492 8.13 20.37 24.42
C LEU A 492 8.93 19.54 25.42
N PHE A 493 9.70 20.25 26.27
CA PHE A 493 10.58 19.66 27.26
C PHE A 493 10.46 20.42 28.57
N TYR A 494 10.38 19.70 29.69
CA TYR A 494 10.09 20.28 30.98
C TYR A 494 11.07 19.79 32.05
N LYS A 495 11.41 20.70 32.98
CA LYS A 495 12.09 20.38 34.24
C LYS A 495 11.07 20.35 35.36
N VAL A 496 10.93 19.20 36.00
CA VAL A 496 10.04 19.01 37.14
C VAL A 496 10.86 18.94 38.41
N THR A 497 10.56 19.79 39.41
CA THR A 497 11.33 19.87 40.66
C THR A 497 10.37 19.78 41.84
N ASP A 498 10.73 18.99 42.86
CA ASP A 498 10.03 18.97 44.13
C ASP A 498 10.56 20.02 45.15
N LYS A 499 9.85 20.16 46.25
CA LYS A 499 10.24 21.11 47.35
C LYS A 499 11.59 20.84 47.98
N LYS A 500 12.24 19.72 47.68
CA LYS A 500 13.59 19.35 48.17
C LYS A 500 14.65 19.54 47.10
N GLY A 501 14.31 20.07 45.93
CA GLY A 501 15.23 20.29 44.80
C GLY A 501 15.54 19.03 43.98
N ARG A 502 14.78 17.92 44.15
CA ARG A 502 14.98 16.70 43.34
C ARG A 502 14.29 16.89 41.97
N THR A 503 14.97 16.49 40.93
CA THR A 503 14.60 16.81 39.55
C THR A 503 14.23 15.56 38.75
N LEU A 504 13.22 15.71 37.87
CA LEU A 504 12.91 14.82 36.79
C LEU A 504 12.82 15.66 35.50
N TRP A 505 13.38 15.15 34.42
CA TRP A 505 13.26 15.74 33.10
C TRP A 505 12.12 15.04 32.33
N LEU A 506 11.19 15.80 31.75
CA LEU A 506 9.99 15.30 31.12
C LEU A 506 9.96 15.73 29.66
N LEU A 507 10.09 14.78 28.73
CA LEU A 507 10.04 15.00 27.29
C LEU A 507 8.78 14.38 26.69
N GLY A 508 8.05 15.17 25.88
CA GLY A 508 7.00 14.67 25.01
C GLY A 508 7.59 14.05 23.73
N THR A 509 7.41 12.76 23.55
CA THR A 509 7.92 12.03 22.39
C THR A 509 6.89 11.88 21.27
N ILE A 510 7.37 11.51 20.09
CA ILE A 510 6.56 11.17 18.94
C ILE A 510 7.15 9.93 18.26
N HIS A 511 6.29 8.99 17.85
CA HIS A 511 6.70 7.67 17.39
C HIS A 511 7.18 7.61 15.94
N VAL A 512 6.97 8.67 15.17
CA VAL A 512 7.46 8.82 13.80
C VAL A 512 8.32 10.08 13.71
N GLY A 513 9.19 10.13 12.71
CA GLY A 513 10.06 11.29 12.52
C GLY A 513 10.86 11.22 11.24
N ASP A 514 11.67 12.24 11.04
CA ASP A 514 12.69 12.34 10.03
C ASP A 514 14.08 12.58 10.70
N ASN A 515 15.08 13.06 9.94
CA ASN A 515 16.40 13.31 10.47
C ASN A 515 16.43 14.36 11.60
N ARG A 516 15.44 15.26 11.71
CA ARG A 516 15.38 16.31 12.75
C ARG A 516 15.33 15.74 14.17
N THR A 517 14.79 14.55 14.38
CA THR A 517 14.78 13.88 15.68
C THR A 517 16.17 13.46 16.17
N GLY A 518 17.16 13.40 15.26
CA GLY A 518 18.58 13.18 15.58
C GLY A 518 19.36 14.46 15.94
N TYR A 519 18.77 15.64 15.74
CA TYR A 519 19.42 16.94 15.91
C TYR A 519 18.63 17.83 16.86
N LEU A 520 18.54 17.39 18.13
CA LEU A 520 17.82 18.12 19.19
C LEU A 520 18.67 19.23 19.81
N PRO A 521 18.06 20.18 20.54
CA PRO A 521 18.78 21.15 21.36
C PRO A 521 19.73 20.51 22.41
N GLN A 522 20.86 21.16 22.68
CA GLN A 522 21.88 20.66 23.61
C GLN A 522 21.30 20.40 25.00
N GLU A 523 20.36 21.22 25.43
CA GLU A 523 19.71 21.12 26.75
C GLU A 523 19.00 19.76 26.93
N ILE A 524 18.46 19.18 25.89
CA ILE A 524 17.85 17.84 25.94
C ILE A 524 18.94 16.78 26.11
N TYR A 525 20.03 16.85 25.31
CA TYR A 525 21.15 15.93 25.44
C TYR A 525 21.83 16.02 26.78
N ASP A 526 22.07 17.23 27.28
CA ASP A 526 22.68 17.45 28.61
C ASP A 526 21.83 16.83 29.73
N ALA A 527 20.52 17.03 29.67
CA ALA A 527 19.59 16.41 30.61
C ALA A 527 19.55 14.88 30.48
N PHE A 528 19.58 14.37 29.25
CA PHE A 528 19.63 12.94 28.99
C PHE A 528 20.91 12.32 29.52
N TYR A 529 22.06 12.88 29.21
CA TYR A 529 23.35 12.33 29.68
C TYR A 529 23.51 12.43 31.21
N ALA A 530 23.04 13.51 31.82
CA ALA A 530 23.07 13.69 33.27
C ALA A 530 22.10 12.80 34.04
N ALA A 531 21.09 12.22 33.38
CA ALA A 531 20.14 11.35 34.03
C ALA A 531 20.72 9.96 34.35
N ASP A 532 20.37 9.41 35.51
CA ASP A 532 20.75 8.04 35.90
C ASP A 532 19.97 6.99 35.13
N THR A 533 18.75 7.31 34.75
CA THR A 533 17.75 6.37 34.15
C THR A 533 16.96 7.06 33.04
N LEU A 534 16.76 6.37 31.94
CA LEU A 534 15.72 6.65 30.94
C LEU A 534 14.45 5.88 31.33
N ALA A 535 13.37 6.56 31.66
CA ALA A 535 12.06 5.96 31.88
C ALA A 535 11.20 6.22 30.64
N VAL A 536 10.70 5.17 30.01
CA VAL A 536 9.86 5.18 28.80
C VAL A 536 8.54 4.47 29.06
N GLU A 537 7.56 4.66 28.20
CA GLU A 537 6.33 3.89 28.25
C GLU A 537 6.65 2.39 28.33
N PHE A 538 7.32 1.86 27.34
CA PHE A 538 8.00 0.56 27.41
C PHE A 538 9.13 0.47 26.37
N ASP A 539 10.06 -0.41 26.63
CA ASP A 539 11.18 -0.68 25.71
C ASP A 539 10.71 -1.54 24.55
N THR A 540 10.34 -0.90 23.43
CA THR A 540 9.82 -1.55 22.23
C THR A 540 10.82 -2.53 21.62
N ILE A 541 12.13 -2.23 21.68
CA ILE A 541 13.18 -3.09 21.13
C ILE A 541 13.31 -4.39 21.96
N ALA A 542 13.36 -4.26 23.29
CA ALA A 542 13.41 -5.42 24.17
C ALA A 542 12.12 -6.25 24.10
N PHE A 543 10.96 -5.59 23.99
CA PHE A 543 9.67 -6.26 23.86
C PHE A 543 9.57 -7.09 22.58
N GLN A 544 10.01 -6.56 21.45
CA GLN A 544 10.07 -7.30 20.18
C GLN A 544 10.97 -8.53 20.27
N GLN A 545 12.16 -8.38 20.88
CA GLN A 545 13.08 -9.51 21.09
C GLN A 545 12.49 -10.58 22.00
N GLN A 546 11.78 -10.18 23.07
CA GLN A 546 11.08 -11.11 23.95
C GLN A 546 9.90 -11.78 23.22
N ALA A 547 9.10 -11.03 22.50
CA ALA A 547 7.99 -11.56 21.70
C ALA A 547 8.48 -12.58 20.64
N ALA A 548 9.68 -12.41 20.10
CA ALA A 548 10.28 -13.36 19.18
C ALA A 548 10.80 -14.65 19.85
N SER A 549 11.16 -14.63 21.13
CA SER A 549 11.87 -15.72 21.80
C SER A 549 11.12 -16.39 22.96
N ASP A 550 10.21 -15.66 23.65
CA ASP A 550 9.49 -16.16 24.82
C ASP A 550 8.13 -16.80 24.43
N PRO A 551 7.96 -18.14 24.58
CA PRO A 551 6.71 -18.81 24.24
C PRO A 551 5.52 -18.36 25.10
N VAL A 552 5.76 -17.93 26.34
CA VAL A 552 4.68 -17.46 27.24
C VAL A 552 4.15 -16.13 26.72
N LEU A 553 5.04 -15.20 26.40
CA LEU A 553 4.65 -13.92 25.82
C LEU A 553 3.96 -14.07 24.46
N LYS A 554 4.46 -14.98 23.59
CA LYS A 554 3.79 -15.33 22.33
C LYS A 554 2.36 -15.79 22.55
N SER A 555 2.14 -16.70 23.50
CA SER A 555 0.80 -17.19 23.84
C SER A 555 -0.12 -16.09 24.38
N GLN A 556 0.42 -15.17 25.18
CA GLN A 556 -0.33 -14.03 25.72
C GLN A 556 -0.69 -13.01 24.62
N LEU A 557 0.21 -12.75 23.69
CA LEU A 557 -0.03 -11.91 22.53
C LEU A 557 -1.08 -12.55 21.60
N ALA A 558 -0.98 -13.85 21.33
CA ALA A 558 -1.99 -14.57 20.55
C ALA A 558 -3.37 -14.46 21.21
N ALA A 559 -3.46 -14.62 22.54
CA ALA A 559 -4.71 -14.44 23.28
C ALA A 559 -5.26 -13.00 23.23
N ALA A 560 -4.41 -12.01 23.04
CA ALA A 560 -4.84 -10.62 22.83
C ALA A 560 -5.32 -10.39 21.38
N TYR A 561 -4.63 -10.94 20.39
CA TYR A 561 -4.85 -10.67 18.97
C TYR A 561 -6.08 -11.37 18.39
N TYR A 562 -6.44 -12.53 18.92
CA TYR A 562 -7.54 -13.37 18.40
C TYR A 562 -8.72 -13.40 19.37
N TYR A 563 -9.88 -13.72 18.82
CA TYR A 563 -11.08 -13.95 19.65
C TYR A 563 -10.96 -15.29 20.39
N ALA A 564 -11.32 -15.29 21.68
CA ALA A 564 -11.17 -16.47 22.54
C ALA A 564 -12.09 -17.65 22.15
N ASP A 565 -13.19 -17.35 21.47
CA ASP A 565 -14.16 -18.34 20.95
C ASP A 565 -13.76 -18.88 19.56
N GLY A 566 -12.68 -18.39 18.96
CA GLY A 566 -12.19 -18.79 17.65
C GLY A 566 -12.98 -18.21 16.49
N SER A 567 -13.84 -17.21 16.73
CA SER A 567 -14.61 -16.52 15.68
C SER A 567 -13.69 -15.76 14.73
N TYR A 568 -14.23 -15.46 13.54
CA TYR A 568 -13.54 -14.71 12.49
C TYR A 568 -13.92 -13.23 12.57
N THR A 569 -13.01 -12.37 12.16
CA THR A 569 -13.19 -10.90 12.10
C THR A 569 -14.48 -10.50 11.35
N ALA A 570 -14.83 -11.24 10.29
CA ALA A 570 -16.08 -11.04 9.53
C ALA A 570 -17.38 -11.19 10.36
N GLN A 571 -17.31 -11.82 11.54
CA GLN A 571 -18.47 -12.00 12.42
C GLN A 571 -18.66 -10.81 13.39
N HIS A 572 -17.68 -9.90 13.44
CA HIS A 572 -17.62 -8.76 14.35
C HIS A 572 -17.64 -7.40 13.63
N LEU A 573 -17.73 -7.39 12.29
CA LEU A 573 -17.74 -6.17 11.47
C LEU A 573 -18.93 -6.17 10.52
N ASP A 574 -19.35 -4.97 10.10
CA ASP A 574 -20.20 -4.83 8.91
C ASP A 574 -19.55 -5.48 7.70
N ALA A 575 -20.36 -6.13 6.86
CA ALA A 575 -19.83 -6.90 5.71
C ALA A 575 -19.06 -6.03 4.72
N GLY A 576 -19.53 -4.82 4.42
CA GLY A 576 -18.85 -3.90 3.49
C GLY A 576 -17.56 -3.34 4.09
N LEU A 577 -17.55 -3.08 5.40
CA LEU A 577 -16.32 -2.67 6.09
C LEU A 577 -15.29 -3.80 6.11
N TYR A 578 -15.72 -5.04 6.43
CA TYR A 578 -14.84 -6.20 6.41
C TYR A 578 -14.21 -6.40 5.04
N GLU A 579 -15.00 -6.38 3.97
CA GLU A 579 -14.53 -6.57 2.59
C GLU A 579 -13.47 -5.55 2.23
N LYS A 580 -13.74 -4.26 2.47
CA LYS A 580 -12.82 -3.17 2.15
C LYS A 580 -11.55 -3.18 3.03
N ALA A 581 -11.69 -3.42 4.33
CA ALA A 581 -10.55 -3.51 5.25
C ALA A 581 -9.65 -4.70 4.90
N TYR A 582 -10.23 -5.87 4.63
CA TYR A 582 -9.46 -7.05 4.26
C TYR A 582 -8.74 -6.87 2.92
N ALA A 583 -9.37 -6.22 1.94
CA ALA A 583 -8.68 -5.85 0.70
C ALA A 583 -7.47 -4.94 0.95
N LEU A 584 -7.57 -3.97 1.86
CA LEU A 584 -6.43 -3.13 2.25
C LEU A 584 -5.34 -3.94 2.98
N ILE A 585 -5.69 -4.90 3.83
CA ILE A 585 -4.70 -5.82 4.45
C ILE A 585 -3.98 -6.64 3.38
N LEU A 586 -4.68 -7.11 2.34
CA LEU A 586 -4.05 -7.77 1.19
C LEU A 586 -3.12 -6.80 0.44
N ALA A 587 -3.56 -5.57 0.17
CA ALA A 587 -2.77 -4.55 -0.51
C ALA A 587 -1.50 -4.17 0.28
N SER A 588 -1.56 -4.20 1.61
CA SER A 588 -0.41 -3.91 2.47
C SER A 588 0.68 -4.99 2.43
N GLY A 589 0.39 -6.18 1.90
CA GLY A 589 1.29 -7.32 1.99
C GLY A 589 1.49 -7.88 3.40
N SER A 590 0.74 -7.36 4.38
CA SER A 590 0.80 -7.81 5.80
C SER A 590 -0.11 -9.00 6.08
N ASN A 591 -0.70 -9.60 5.03
CA ASN A 591 -1.61 -10.72 5.15
C ASN A 591 -0.89 -11.98 5.67
N THR A 592 -1.56 -12.68 6.58
CA THR A 592 -1.18 -14.01 7.06
C THR A 592 -2.38 -14.94 7.03
N VAL A 593 -2.19 -16.25 7.13
CA VAL A 593 -3.32 -17.21 7.21
C VAL A 593 -4.26 -16.94 8.37
N ASP A 594 -3.77 -16.29 9.42
CA ASP A 594 -4.56 -15.94 10.61
C ASP A 594 -5.18 -14.55 10.53
N SER A 595 -4.86 -13.73 9.50
CA SER A 595 -5.41 -12.37 9.36
C SER A 595 -6.94 -12.33 9.45
N PRO A 596 -7.71 -13.26 8.83
CA PRO A 596 -9.17 -13.26 8.95
C PRO A 596 -9.72 -13.55 10.35
N ARG A 597 -8.85 -13.92 11.31
CA ARG A 597 -9.20 -14.23 12.71
C ARG A 597 -8.72 -13.15 13.69
N MET A 598 -7.93 -12.19 13.22
CA MET A 598 -7.40 -11.11 14.05
C MET A 598 -8.52 -10.14 14.43
N LYS A 599 -8.41 -9.55 15.59
CA LYS A 599 -9.32 -8.47 16.02
C LYS A 599 -9.15 -7.22 15.17
N PRO A 600 -10.18 -6.40 14.97
CA PRO A 600 -10.11 -5.18 14.14
C PRO A 600 -9.02 -4.20 14.55
N ALA A 601 -8.71 -4.08 15.86
CA ALA A 601 -7.62 -3.25 16.35
C ALA A 601 -6.24 -3.65 15.81
N ILE A 602 -6.03 -4.94 15.50
CA ILE A 602 -4.77 -5.39 14.87
C ILE A 602 -4.76 -4.99 13.40
N TRP A 603 -5.86 -5.15 12.67
CA TRP A 603 -5.99 -4.69 11.29
C TRP A 603 -5.77 -3.19 11.18
N GLU A 604 -6.37 -2.41 12.08
CA GLU A 604 -6.18 -0.97 12.13
C GLU A 604 -4.70 -0.60 12.25
N SER A 605 -3.99 -1.20 13.21
CA SER A 605 -2.56 -0.97 13.40
C SER A 605 -1.72 -1.35 12.16
N LEU A 606 -2.05 -2.45 11.50
CA LEU A 606 -1.38 -2.86 10.26
C LEU A 606 -1.63 -1.85 9.13
N LEU A 607 -2.85 -1.34 8.99
CA LEU A 607 -3.20 -0.37 7.96
C LEU A 607 -2.57 1.00 8.22
N GLN A 608 -2.49 1.45 9.47
CA GLN A 608 -1.79 2.70 9.81
C GLN A 608 -0.30 2.62 9.44
N ASN A 609 0.36 1.50 9.77
CA ASN A 609 1.74 1.26 9.38
C ASN A 609 1.90 1.21 7.85
N PHE A 610 0.97 0.58 7.16
CA PHE A 610 0.96 0.54 5.71
C PHE A 610 0.83 1.95 5.11
N TYR A 611 -0.07 2.77 5.60
CA TYR A 611 -0.26 4.13 5.13
C TYR A 611 1.01 4.98 5.33
N LEU A 612 1.65 4.89 6.49
CA LEU A 612 2.94 5.53 6.73
C LEU A 612 4.03 5.06 5.75
N SER A 613 3.98 3.78 5.32
CA SER A 613 4.99 3.22 4.43
C SER A 613 4.84 3.63 2.97
N GLN A 614 3.69 4.18 2.55
CA GLN A 614 3.44 4.44 1.14
C GLN A 614 3.88 5.84 0.70
N ASP A 615 3.58 6.87 1.47
CA ASP A 615 3.74 8.25 0.98
C ASP A 615 4.10 9.28 2.07
N CYS A 616 4.51 8.80 3.24
CA CYS A 616 4.86 9.67 4.36
C CYS A 616 6.38 9.86 4.47
N ALA A 617 6.87 11.11 4.53
CA ALA A 617 8.28 11.40 4.76
C ALA A 617 8.77 10.99 6.17
N LEU A 618 7.87 10.55 7.03
CA LEU A 618 8.13 10.23 8.42
C LEU A 618 8.21 8.72 8.63
N THR A 619 9.19 8.28 9.41
CA THR A 619 9.39 6.86 9.69
C THR A 619 9.48 6.59 11.20
N SER A 620 9.07 5.40 11.63
CA SER A 620 9.17 5.00 13.04
C SER A 620 10.59 4.75 13.53
N PRO A 621 11.54 4.19 12.73
CA PRO A 621 12.94 4.15 13.14
C PRO A 621 13.55 5.54 13.40
N GLN A 622 12.95 6.58 12.85
CA GLN A 622 13.32 7.97 13.12
C GLN A 622 12.45 8.61 14.21
N GLY A 623 11.47 7.92 14.76
CA GLY A 623 10.70 8.40 15.91
C GLY A 623 11.55 8.63 17.15
N MET A 624 11.16 9.65 17.93
CA MET A 624 11.95 10.07 19.08
C MET A 624 12.09 8.98 20.15
N ASP A 625 11.04 8.19 20.37
CA ASP A 625 11.07 7.07 21.31
C ASP A 625 12.15 6.05 20.94
N TYR A 626 12.17 5.64 19.68
CA TYR A 626 13.11 4.64 19.18
C TYR A 626 14.57 5.17 19.24
N ARG A 627 14.79 6.43 18.85
CA ARG A 627 16.12 7.06 18.93
C ARG A 627 16.62 7.17 20.37
N LEU A 628 15.77 7.51 21.34
CA LEU A 628 16.15 7.52 22.77
C LEU A 628 16.54 6.13 23.28
N LEU A 629 15.84 5.08 22.86
CA LEU A 629 16.19 3.70 23.22
C LEU A 629 17.55 3.29 22.64
N LEU A 630 17.84 3.65 21.38
CA LEU A 630 19.17 3.40 20.79
C LEU A 630 20.27 4.18 21.51
N LEU A 631 20.06 5.45 21.78
CA LEU A 631 21.01 6.32 22.49
C LEU A 631 21.27 5.80 23.92
N ALA A 632 20.25 5.35 24.63
CA ALA A 632 20.39 4.77 25.96
C ALA A 632 21.23 3.48 25.94
N ARG A 633 21.04 2.63 24.93
CA ARG A 633 21.87 1.41 24.77
C ARG A 633 23.32 1.75 24.43
N GLN A 634 23.54 2.69 23.51
CA GLN A 634 24.88 3.14 23.14
C GLN A 634 25.67 3.65 24.37
N HIS A 635 25.00 4.35 25.28
CA HIS A 635 25.60 4.87 26.50
C HIS A 635 25.44 3.99 27.74
N SER A 636 24.99 2.72 27.54
CA SER A 636 24.76 1.76 28.63
C SER A 636 23.88 2.29 29.76
N LYS A 637 22.92 3.17 29.42
CA LYS A 637 22.01 3.78 30.36
C LYS A 637 20.92 2.78 30.80
N THR A 638 20.54 2.82 32.06
CA THR A 638 19.41 2.04 32.56
C THR A 638 18.13 2.49 31.87
N ILE A 639 17.37 1.53 31.28
CA ILE A 639 16.05 1.77 30.70
C ILE A 639 15.02 1.14 31.62
N ASP A 640 14.06 1.92 32.10
CA ASP A 640 12.94 1.48 32.92
C ASP A 640 11.63 1.62 32.18
N ASN A 641 10.79 0.59 32.23
CA ASN A 641 9.46 0.58 31.67
C ASN A 641 8.44 1.12 32.68
N ILE A 642 7.67 2.12 32.29
CA ILE A 642 6.55 2.66 33.07
C ILE A 642 5.33 1.73 32.99
N GLU A 643 5.12 1.17 31.80
CA GLU A 643 4.06 0.23 31.46
C GLU A 643 4.64 -1.05 30.88
N SER A 644 3.81 -2.01 30.48
CA SER A 644 4.28 -3.18 29.73
C SER A 644 3.69 -3.17 28.32
N GLY A 645 4.47 -3.57 27.32
CA GLY A 645 3.99 -3.68 25.95
C GLY A 645 2.80 -4.65 25.82
N LEU A 646 2.80 -5.76 26.58
CA LEU A 646 1.64 -6.68 26.62
C LEU A 646 0.38 -5.99 27.15
N ALA A 647 0.49 -5.16 28.19
CA ALA A 647 -0.65 -4.44 28.73
C ALA A 647 -1.23 -3.43 27.73
N GLN A 648 -0.36 -2.75 26.96
CA GLN A 648 -0.82 -1.87 25.88
C GLN A 648 -1.54 -2.66 24.77
N MET A 649 -0.99 -3.81 24.34
CA MET A 649 -1.67 -4.67 23.35
C MET A 649 -3.03 -5.17 23.87
N GLN A 650 -3.10 -5.58 25.12
CA GLN A 650 -4.35 -6.02 25.74
C GLN A 650 -5.36 -4.89 25.87
N MET A 651 -4.93 -3.66 26.14
CA MET A 651 -5.79 -2.48 26.16
C MET A 651 -6.41 -2.21 24.78
N LEU A 652 -5.59 -2.10 23.73
CA LEU A 652 -6.05 -1.81 22.38
C LEU A 652 -6.99 -2.88 21.83
N THR A 653 -6.65 -4.15 22.04
CA THR A 653 -7.48 -5.29 21.60
C THR A 653 -8.64 -5.61 22.53
N GLY A 654 -8.72 -4.93 23.66
CA GLY A 654 -9.78 -5.06 24.67
C GLY A 654 -10.89 -4.01 24.58
N PHE A 655 -10.82 -3.08 23.63
CA PHE A 655 -11.92 -2.15 23.35
C PHE A 655 -13.22 -2.90 22.99
N SER A 656 -14.36 -2.26 23.20
CA SER A 656 -15.63 -2.80 22.74
C SER A 656 -15.63 -3.04 21.23
N ASP A 657 -16.38 -4.04 20.76
CA ASP A 657 -16.46 -4.35 19.32
C ASP A 657 -16.88 -3.11 18.52
N SER A 658 -17.82 -2.31 19.05
CA SER A 658 -18.27 -1.07 18.41
C SER A 658 -17.16 -0.01 18.31
N LEU A 659 -16.29 0.10 19.32
CA LEU A 659 -15.16 1.03 19.25
C LEU A 659 -14.10 0.55 18.23
N GLN A 660 -13.78 -0.75 18.23
CA GLN A 660 -12.84 -1.31 17.28
C GLN A 660 -13.37 -1.17 15.82
N GLU A 661 -14.68 -1.40 15.61
CA GLU A 661 -15.32 -1.22 14.29
C GLU A 661 -15.26 0.25 13.86
N MET A 662 -15.56 1.18 14.76
CA MET A 662 -15.50 2.62 14.49
C MET A 662 -14.09 3.07 14.08
N LEU A 663 -13.06 2.70 14.85
CA LEU A 663 -11.66 3.06 14.59
C LEU A 663 -11.18 2.48 13.24
N LEU A 664 -11.46 1.21 12.98
CA LEU A 664 -11.14 0.59 11.71
C LEU A 664 -11.89 1.26 10.53
N SER A 665 -13.18 1.60 10.73
CA SER A 665 -13.97 2.29 9.69
C SER A 665 -13.41 3.67 9.34
N GLN A 666 -12.88 4.38 10.33
CA GLN A 666 -12.19 5.66 10.12
C GLN A 666 -10.93 5.47 9.29
N THR A 667 -10.04 4.55 9.68
CA THR A 667 -8.81 4.22 8.95
C THR A 667 -9.12 3.86 7.51
N VAL A 668 -10.07 2.95 7.28
CA VAL A 668 -10.47 2.49 5.93
C VAL A 668 -11.13 3.59 5.09
N SER A 669 -11.69 4.63 5.71
CA SER A 669 -12.35 5.74 5.03
C SER A 669 -11.44 6.94 4.78
N THR A 670 -10.24 6.96 5.37
CA THR A 670 -9.23 8.01 5.22
C THR A 670 -8.33 7.65 4.05
N THR A 671 -8.04 8.61 3.17
CA THR A 671 -7.09 8.40 2.07
C THR A 671 -5.65 8.44 2.58
N LEU A 672 -4.71 7.87 1.82
CA LEU A 672 -3.28 7.91 2.13
C LEU A 672 -2.79 9.35 2.36
N SER A 673 -3.13 10.27 1.45
CA SER A 673 -2.75 11.67 1.56
C SER A 673 -3.30 12.33 2.82
N GLU A 674 -4.60 12.16 3.11
CA GLU A 674 -5.21 12.73 4.33
C GLU A 674 -4.58 12.20 5.61
N TYR A 675 -4.22 10.91 5.61
CA TYR A 675 -3.54 10.30 6.74
C TYR A 675 -2.13 10.88 6.94
N CYS A 676 -1.33 10.89 5.88
CA CYS A 676 0.03 11.45 5.91
C CYS A 676 0.04 12.94 6.26
N ASP A 677 -0.86 13.74 5.69
CA ASP A 677 -1.01 15.15 6.02
C ASP A 677 -1.27 15.39 7.50
N SER A 678 -2.16 14.60 8.10
CA SER A 678 -2.48 14.70 9.52
C SER A 678 -1.29 14.36 10.41
N VAL A 679 -0.53 13.31 10.05
CA VAL A 679 0.67 12.90 10.80
C VAL A 679 1.79 13.93 10.64
N CYS A 680 2.00 14.44 9.42
CA CYS A 680 2.99 15.49 9.15
C CYS A 680 2.66 16.79 9.89
N GLN A 681 1.39 17.19 9.93
CA GLN A 681 0.94 18.37 10.67
C GLN A 681 1.26 18.25 12.18
N LEU A 682 0.97 17.10 12.77
CA LEU A 682 1.30 16.84 14.18
C LEU A 682 2.80 16.83 14.41
N TYR A 683 3.56 16.21 13.50
CA TYR A 683 5.03 16.17 13.60
C TYR A 683 5.66 17.55 13.48
N GLU A 684 5.18 18.40 12.57
CA GLU A 684 5.66 19.79 12.45
C GLU A 684 5.35 20.61 13.72
N ALA A 685 4.16 20.48 14.30
CA ALA A 685 3.81 21.11 15.57
C ALA A 685 4.72 20.62 16.72
N TRP A 686 5.05 19.31 16.74
CA TRP A 686 6.01 18.74 17.68
C TRP A 686 7.41 19.30 17.47
N CYS A 687 7.88 19.39 16.23
CA CYS A 687 9.19 19.98 15.93
C CYS A 687 9.32 21.44 16.38
N GLN A 688 8.23 22.18 16.35
CA GLN A 688 8.19 23.59 16.76
C GLN A 688 7.96 23.76 18.29
N GLY A 689 7.60 22.71 19.00
CA GLY A 689 7.20 22.78 20.41
C GLY A 689 5.96 23.66 20.62
N ASP A 690 5.08 23.73 19.60
CA ASP A 690 3.86 24.54 19.62
C ASP A 690 2.71 23.78 20.28
N GLU A 691 2.54 23.99 21.59
CA GLU A 691 1.47 23.35 22.37
C GLU A 691 0.09 23.61 21.79
N ALA A 692 -0.17 24.82 21.27
CA ALA A 692 -1.49 25.17 20.72
C ALA A 692 -1.76 24.44 19.42
N ALA A 693 -0.81 24.39 18.51
CA ALA A 693 -0.91 23.64 17.26
C ALA A 693 -1.02 22.13 17.50
N ILE A 694 -0.30 21.58 18.49
CA ILE A 694 -0.41 20.18 18.89
C ILE A 694 -1.82 19.88 19.39
N LEU A 695 -2.33 20.70 20.32
CA LEU A 695 -3.69 20.54 20.87
C LEU A 695 -4.77 20.68 19.78
N GLU A 696 -4.58 21.59 18.83
CA GLU A 696 -5.46 21.72 17.67
C GLU A 696 -5.40 20.48 16.77
N ALA A 697 -4.20 19.95 16.49
CA ALA A 697 -4.02 18.76 15.67
C ALA A 697 -4.69 17.51 16.25
N ILE A 698 -4.73 17.37 17.59
CA ILE A 698 -5.31 16.21 18.28
C ILE A 698 -6.74 16.45 18.81
N ALA A 699 -7.29 17.68 18.67
CA ALA A 699 -8.61 18.01 19.21
C ALA A 699 -9.74 17.31 18.44
N GLU A 700 -10.69 16.72 19.12
CA GLU A 700 -11.91 16.16 18.55
C GLU A 700 -13.10 17.12 18.77
N ASP A 701 -13.94 17.24 17.76
CA ASP A 701 -15.17 18.04 17.84
C ASP A 701 -16.29 17.22 18.52
N THR A 702 -16.17 17.05 19.83
CA THR A 702 -17.16 16.30 20.64
C THR A 702 -18.55 16.96 20.62
N GLY A 703 -18.65 18.26 20.31
CA GLY A 703 -19.91 18.98 20.25
C GLY A 703 -20.83 18.57 19.10
N THR A 704 -20.31 17.84 18.12
CA THR A 704 -21.05 17.35 16.95
C THR A 704 -21.27 15.84 16.96
N MET A 705 -20.76 15.13 17.96
CA MET A 705 -20.93 13.68 18.12
C MET A 705 -22.35 13.31 18.58
N THR A 706 -22.84 12.19 18.07
CA THR A 706 -24.04 11.55 18.62
C THR A 706 -23.76 11.02 20.03
N PRO A 707 -24.78 10.74 20.85
CA PRO A 707 -24.57 10.14 22.18
C PRO A 707 -23.81 8.80 22.13
N GLU A 708 -23.99 8.01 21.07
CA GLU A 708 -23.30 6.76 20.85
C GLU A 708 -21.84 7.00 20.53
N GLU A 709 -21.53 7.92 19.61
CA GLU A 709 -20.15 8.29 19.27
C GLU A 709 -19.42 8.89 20.48
N LEU A 710 -20.10 9.69 21.29
CA LEU A 710 -19.53 10.27 22.50
C LEU A 710 -19.17 9.19 23.53
N ASN A 711 -20.03 8.17 23.72
CA ASN A 711 -19.72 7.05 24.60
C ASN A 711 -18.48 6.26 24.13
N LEU A 712 -18.31 6.06 22.81
CA LEU A 712 -17.14 5.40 22.25
C LEU A 712 -15.88 6.26 22.39
N TYR A 713 -16.01 7.57 22.20
CA TYR A 713 -14.93 8.52 22.47
C TYR A 713 -14.51 8.50 23.94
N ASP A 714 -15.46 8.50 24.87
CA ASP A 714 -15.18 8.43 26.31
C ASP A 714 -14.48 7.11 26.69
N GLU A 715 -14.89 5.96 26.10
CA GLU A 715 -14.22 4.67 26.28
C GLU A 715 -12.75 4.76 25.82
N TYR A 716 -12.52 5.30 24.62
CA TYR A 716 -11.21 5.48 24.04
C TYR A 716 -10.36 6.40 24.90
N HIS A 717 -10.81 7.64 25.13
CA HIS A 717 -10.08 8.67 25.87
C HIS A 717 -9.75 8.21 27.30
N LYS A 718 -10.68 7.55 27.97
CA LYS A 718 -10.42 6.99 29.29
C LYS A 718 -9.29 5.97 29.28
N SER A 719 -9.32 5.03 28.35
CA SER A 719 -8.36 3.91 28.29
C SER A 719 -6.97 4.36 27.83
N VAL A 720 -6.92 5.18 26.77
CA VAL A 720 -5.65 5.57 26.11
C VAL A 720 -4.98 6.74 26.81
N VAL A 721 -5.74 7.64 27.41
CA VAL A 721 -5.21 8.88 28.02
C VAL A 721 -5.35 8.85 29.55
N THR A 722 -6.58 8.86 30.07
CA THR A 722 -6.83 9.14 31.48
C THR A 722 -6.23 8.08 32.41
N ASP A 723 -6.51 6.80 32.15
CA ASP A 723 -6.04 5.68 32.99
C ASP A 723 -4.52 5.55 32.91
N ARG A 724 -3.92 5.75 31.73
CA ARG A 724 -2.47 5.72 31.54
C ARG A 724 -1.77 6.92 32.20
N ASN A 725 -2.34 8.13 32.07
CA ASN A 725 -1.82 9.30 32.74
C ASN A 725 -1.77 9.12 34.28
N ALA A 726 -2.73 8.41 34.86
CA ALA A 726 -2.70 8.09 36.30
C ALA A 726 -1.52 7.18 36.67
N VAL A 727 -1.19 6.18 35.83
CA VAL A 727 -0.03 5.30 35.99
C VAL A 727 1.28 6.09 35.84
N MET A 728 1.39 6.87 34.78
CA MET A 728 2.57 7.70 34.46
C MET A 728 2.83 8.75 35.55
N LEU A 729 1.80 9.42 36.04
CA LEU A 729 1.89 10.37 37.16
C LEU A 729 2.43 9.72 38.44
N LYS A 730 1.94 8.52 38.75
CA LYS A 730 2.42 7.74 39.91
C LYS A 730 3.89 7.38 39.73
N ALA A 731 4.30 6.95 38.53
CA ALA A 731 5.68 6.63 38.19
C ALA A 731 6.57 7.87 38.31
N ALA A 732 6.21 8.99 37.70
CA ALA A 732 6.95 10.25 37.77
C ALA A 732 7.17 10.70 39.23
N LYS A 733 6.12 10.65 40.07
CA LYS A 733 6.24 10.96 41.49
C LYS A 733 7.19 10.01 42.25
N ASN A 734 7.24 8.73 41.87
CA ASN A 734 8.14 7.76 42.48
C ASN A 734 9.58 8.00 42.05
N TYR A 735 9.84 8.28 40.76
CA TYR A 735 11.17 8.64 40.28
C TYR A 735 11.71 9.89 41.00
N ILE A 736 10.95 10.97 41.12
CA ILE A 736 11.36 12.18 41.86
C ILE A 736 11.66 11.82 43.32
N LYS A 737 10.84 11.00 43.97
CA LYS A 737 11.04 10.57 45.35
C LYS A 737 12.26 9.70 45.53
N SER A 738 12.70 8.96 44.57
CA SER A 738 13.88 8.08 44.59
C SER A 738 15.17 8.89 44.81
N GLY A 739 15.19 10.13 44.36
CA GLY A 739 16.36 11.01 44.39
C GLY A 739 17.35 10.76 43.25
N LYS A 740 17.10 9.80 42.36
CA LYS A 740 17.86 9.64 41.12
C LYS A 740 17.34 10.62 40.09
N THR A 741 18.24 11.21 39.31
CA THR A 741 17.84 12.02 38.16
C THR A 741 17.29 11.10 37.05
N THR A 742 16.06 11.35 36.63
CA THR A 742 15.40 10.55 35.63
C THR A 742 15.06 11.41 34.43
N PHE A 743 15.36 10.87 33.26
CA PHE A 743 14.83 11.34 31.96
C PHE A 743 13.57 10.55 31.65
N PHE A 744 12.42 11.21 31.72
CA PHE A 744 11.11 10.60 31.60
C PHE A 744 10.53 10.97 30.23
N ALA A 745 10.45 10.00 29.33
CA ALA A 745 10.05 10.19 27.95
C ALA A 745 8.77 9.40 27.67
N VAL A 746 7.68 10.09 27.39
CA VAL A 746 6.38 9.52 27.06
C VAL A 746 5.73 10.29 25.92
N GLY A 747 4.77 9.70 25.23
CA GLY A 747 4.09 10.32 24.10
C GLY A 747 3.59 11.73 24.47
N LEU A 748 3.77 12.68 23.55
CA LEU A 748 3.51 14.11 23.83
C LEU A 748 2.07 14.37 24.29
N THR A 749 1.13 13.57 23.84
CA THR A 749 -0.30 13.69 24.20
C THR A 749 -0.55 13.45 25.67
N HIS A 750 0.28 12.67 26.33
CA HIS A 750 0.22 12.45 27.78
C HIS A 750 0.67 13.67 28.61
N LEU A 751 1.37 14.63 28.00
CA LEU A 751 1.87 15.82 28.69
C LEU A 751 0.82 16.92 28.79
N LEU A 752 -0.05 17.03 27.78
CA LEU A 752 -0.83 18.22 27.47
C LEU A 752 -2.28 18.15 27.94
N GLY A 753 -2.94 19.32 27.97
CA GLY A 753 -4.32 19.46 28.40
C GLY A 753 -4.50 19.42 29.92
N GLU A 754 -5.78 19.48 30.36
CA GLU A 754 -6.13 19.52 31.80
C GLU A 754 -5.78 18.20 32.50
N ASP A 755 -5.93 17.08 31.83
CA ASP A 755 -5.59 15.73 32.31
C ASP A 755 -4.11 15.35 32.02
N GLY A 756 -3.33 16.23 31.43
CA GLY A 756 -1.93 16.00 31.09
C GLY A 756 -1.00 15.99 32.30
N LEU A 757 0.12 15.29 32.18
CA LEU A 757 1.13 15.16 33.25
C LEU A 757 1.64 16.51 33.76
N VAL A 758 1.79 17.50 32.86
CA VAL A 758 2.25 18.84 33.22
C VAL A 758 1.25 19.50 34.20
N ALA A 759 -0.03 19.49 33.87
CA ALA A 759 -1.09 20.06 34.72
C ALA A 759 -1.23 19.29 36.04
N GLN A 760 -1.20 17.95 35.98
CA GLN A 760 -1.35 17.10 37.15
C GLN A 760 -0.16 17.19 38.14
N LEU A 761 1.07 17.33 37.61
CA LEU A 761 2.26 17.55 38.45
C LEU A 761 2.24 18.93 39.11
N LYS A 762 1.84 19.99 38.38
CA LYS A 762 1.62 21.32 38.97
C LYS A 762 0.59 21.29 40.11
N SER A 763 -0.55 20.63 39.83
CA SER A 763 -1.63 20.46 40.82
C SER A 763 -1.16 19.66 42.05
N ALA A 764 -0.24 18.72 41.88
CA ALA A 764 0.36 17.95 42.97
C ALA A 764 1.44 18.71 43.77
N GLY A 765 1.71 19.97 43.42
CA GLY A 765 2.62 20.86 44.11
C GLY A 765 4.11 20.75 43.72
N TYR A 766 4.38 20.20 42.54
CA TYR A 766 5.71 20.26 41.92
C TYR A 766 5.88 21.55 41.12
N THR A 767 7.09 22.07 41.01
CA THR A 767 7.45 23.13 40.09
C THR A 767 7.71 22.49 38.73
N VAL A 768 6.97 22.89 37.69
CA VAL A 768 7.13 22.41 36.33
C VAL A 768 7.45 23.58 35.43
N GLU A 769 8.67 23.65 34.94
CA GLU A 769 9.21 24.72 34.12
C GLU A 769 9.49 24.16 32.72
N GLN A 770 8.95 24.82 31.68
CA GLN A 770 9.33 24.51 30.31
C GLN A 770 10.75 24.98 30.07
N VAL A 771 11.59 24.14 29.49
CA VAL A 771 12.95 24.47 29.12
C VAL A 771 12.94 25.35 27.87
N THR A 772 13.61 26.50 27.95
CA THR A 772 13.82 27.36 26.78
C THR A 772 15.19 27.04 26.19
N TYR A 773 15.26 27.01 24.87
CA TYR A 773 16.51 26.70 24.16
C TYR A 773 17.27 27.96 23.83
N ASP A 774 18.52 28.11 24.38
CA ASP A 774 19.30 29.36 24.30
C ASP A 774 19.95 29.59 22.93
N SER A 775 20.14 28.59 22.12
CA SER A 775 20.55 28.71 20.71
C SER A 775 20.36 27.41 19.95
N LEU A 776 20.02 27.52 18.70
CA LEU A 776 20.00 26.43 17.73
C LEU A 776 21.40 26.04 17.23
N SER A 777 22.42 26.14 18.08
CA SER A 777 23.77 25.69 17.75
C SER A 777 23.80 24.16 17.70
N ALA A 778 24.35 23.62 16.61
CA ALA A 778 24.46 22.18 16.39
C ALA A 778 25.27 21.51 17.49
N ALA A 779 24.61 20.62 18.24
CA ALA A 779 25.31 19.57 18.93
C ALA A 779 25.13 18.28 18.15
N GLN A 780 26.20 17.76 17.59
CA GLN A 780 26.23 16.37 17.18
C GLN A 780 26.25 15.51 18.45
N PRO A 781 25.52 14.37 18.50
CA PRO A 781 25.74 13.39 19.55
C PRO A 781 27.24 13.05 19.55
N ALA A 782 27.88 13.09 20.70
CA ALA A 782 29.27 12.67 20.84
C ALA A 782 29.38 11.21 20.36
N ALA A 783 30.25 10.96 19.37
CA ALA A 783 30.45 9.70 18.70
C ALA A 783 30.81 8.55 19.64
#